data_d399196350ec95b9152b081ad3486f1e
#
_entry.id   d399196350ec95b9152b081ad3486f1e
#
_cell.length_a   1.000
_cell.length_b   1.000
_cell.length_c   1.000
_cell.angle_alpha   90.00
_cell.angle_beta   90.00
_cell.angle_gamma   90.00
#
_symmetry.space_group_name_H-M   'P 1'
#
loop_
_entity.id
_entity.type
_entity.pdbx_description
1 polymer ?
#
loop_
_entity_poly.entity_id
_entity_poly.type
_entity_poly.pdbx_seq_one_letter_code
_entity_poly.pdbx_strand_id
1 'polypeptide(L)'
;MSMIEFELDGKKVEAPAGSMVIAAAEAAGTFIPHFCYHKKLTVAANCRMCLVDIEKMPKPMPACATAIAPGMIIRTKSDKAIKAQQSVMEFLLINHPLDCPICDQGGECQLQDLAVGYGGSASRYEEEKRVVANKDVGPLVSMEEMSRCIHCTRCVRFGQEVAGVMELGMIHRGEHSEITTMIKDNGSESIDSELSGNMIDICPVGALTSKPFRYSARTWELSRRKSISPHDSTGANLIVQVKNNKVMRVVPLENEAVNECWIADRDRYSYEALNGTDRLTSPMIKQGGEWRDVDWQTALEYVANGFKQIKTDHGASSIGTLVSPHSTVEELFLASQFMRGMGADNIDYRLRSADFGNTSAVNVRWLGTSIASLSTMQRVLVVGSNLRKDHPLFAQRIRQAVRKGAQVAQINEVNRDWAMNVANSIIAPSSDWAASLMTNMDNGRLQQWLGTPDVAVGRKVIFLGNAAAHHANASQILALAQALATATGAVVGYLTEAANTVGAQLVGAMPTSNGLNAAQMLASDGNALKAALLLGCEPAFDSAAGQAGVVALAKMQMVVSMSAFKTNMDCADVLLPIAPFTETSGTFVNAEGRAQSFHAVVKPLGEARPAWKVLRVLGNMLDVAGFDFDSSQEVLAAANLDASKLSNFTNTVATTASTTSPQATANVPCTASIYQLDGLVRRAPALQLTADARTSDMEIAA
;
A
#
# COMPACT_ATOMS: atom_id res chain seq x y z
N MET A 1 18.49 -0.02 28.53
CA MET A 1 17.45 0.25 29.55
C MET A 1 17.68 -0.74 30.68
N SER A 2 17.57 -0.32 31.96
CA SER A 2 17.64 -1.21 33.10
C SER A 2 16.46 -2.19 33.09
N MET A 3 16.71 -3.46 33.39
CA MET A 3 15.67 -4.48 33.57
C MET A 3 15.16 -4.44 35.00
N ILE A 4 13.87 -4.65 35.17
CA ILE A 4 13.20 -4.72 36.49
C ILE A 4 12.65 -6.12 36.67
N GLU A 5 13.01 -6.78 37.80
CA GLU A 5 12.45 -8.05 38.23
C GLU A 5 11.17 -7.79 39.05
N PHE A 6 10.10 -8.53 38.73
CA PHE A 6 8.83 -8.54 39.44
C PHE A 6 8.22 -9.93 39.40
N GLU A 7 7.15 -10.18 40.18
CA GLU A 7 6.40 -11.44 40.19
C GLU A 7 5.08 -11.31 39.46
N LEU A 8 4.80 -12.22 38.54
CA LEU A 8 3.53 -12.31 37.82
C LEU A 8 2.95 -13.72 37.98
N ASP A 9 1.79 -13.82 38.67
CA ASP A 9 1.10 -15.07 38.96
C ASP A 9 2.03 -16.18 39.55
N GLY A 10 2.92 -15.79 40.47
CA GLY A 10 3.88 -16.67 41.13
C GLY A 10 5.17 -16.96 40.33
N LYS A 11 5.36 -16.33 39.18
CA LYS A 11 6.55 -16.47 38.36
C LYS A 11 7.37 -15.18 38.37
N LYS A 12 8.70 -15.30 38.53
CA LYS A 12 9.60 -14.17 38.35
C LYS A 12 9.72 -13.81 36.88
N VAL A 13 9.55 -12.54 36.55
CA VAL A 13 9.58 -11.98 35.21
C VAL A 13 10.45 -10.74 35.23
N GLU A 14 11.22 -10.53 34.15
CA GLU A 14 11.99 -9.31 33.90
C GLU A 14 11.43 -8.54 32.71
N ALA A 15 11.34 -7.22 32.85
CA ALA A 15 10.98 -6.34 31.74
C ALA A 15 11.71 -4.99 31.84
N PRO A 16 11.83 -4.24 30.73
CA PRO A 16 12.47 -2.93 30.72
C PRO A 16 11.79 -1.94 31.68
N ALA A 17 12.58 -1.14 32.38
CA ALA A 17 12.07 -0.09 33.25
C ALA A 17 11.13 0.86 32.50
N GLY A 18 9.99 1.22 33.12
CA GLY A 18 8.96 2.04 32.51
C GLY A 18 7.93 1.28 31.69
N SER A 19 8.08 -0.04 31.50
CA SER A 19 7.05 -0.87 30.86
C SER A 19 5.77 -0.89 31.70
N MET A 20 4.62 -0.86 31.05
CA MET A 20 3.33 -1.09 31.70
C MET A 20 3.13 -2.58 32.01
N VAL A 21 2.43 -2.88 33.09
CA VAL A 21 2.11 -4.26 33.51
C VAL A 21 1.55 -5.09 32.36
N ILE A 22 0.63 -4.54 31.55
CA ILE A 22 0.03 -5.27 30.44
C ILE A 22 1.05 -5.67 29.39
N ALA A 23 1.98 -4.78 29.02
CA ALA A 23 3.02 -5.06 28.03
C ALA A 23 4.05 -6.07 28.55
N ALA A 24 4.42 -5.96 29.83
CA ALA A 24 5.31 -6.91 30.47
C ALA A 24 4.68 -8.31 30.60
N ALA A 25 3.39 -8.37 30.91
CA ALA A 25 2.63 -9.62 30.97
C ALA A 25 2.50 -10.28 29.58
N GLU A 26 2.21 -9.51 28.53
CA GLU A 26 2.13 -9.99 27.15
C GLU A 26 3.47 -10.58 26.69
N ALA A 27 4.59 -9.89 26.97
CA ALA A 27 5.94 -10.37 26.68
C ALA A 27 6.27 -11.67 27.45
N ALA A 28 5.70 -11.87 28.63
CA ALA A 28 5.83 -13.09 29.44
C ALA A 28 4.81 -14.19 29.06
N GLY A 29 3.99 -13.99 28.02
CA GLY A 29 2.99 -14.93 27.55
C GLY A 29 1.72 -14.99 28.43
N THR A 30 1.48 -14.00 29.29
CA THR A 30 0.29 -13.90 30.14
C THR A 30 -0.69 -12.89 29.54
N PHE A 31 -1.84 -13.38 29.11
CA PHE A 31 -2.91 -12.52 28.60
C PHE A 31 -3.68 -11.85 29.73
N ILE A 32 -3.84 -10.51 29.65
CA ILE A 32 -4.71 -9.72 30.53
C ILE A 32 -5.87 -9.17 29.67
N PRO A 33 -7.15 -9.43 30.06
CA PRO A 33 -8.29 -8.99 29.26
C PRO A 33 -8.36 -7.45 29.18
N HIS A 34 -8.65 -6.93 27.98
CA HIS A 34 -8.68 -5.47 27.75
C HIS A 34 -9.49 -5.12 26.50
N PHE A 35 -9.99 -3.86 26.42
CA PHE A 35 -10.64 -3.32 25.24
C PHE A 35 -9.99 -2.03 24.75
N CYS A 36 -9.80 -1.05 25.60
CA CYS A 36 -9.29 0.26 25.16
C CYS A 36 -7.78 0.24 24.83
N TYR A 37 -7.01 -0.65 25.43
CA TYR A 37 -5.57 -0.78 25.14
C TYR A 37 -5.34 -1.36 23.76
N HIS A 38 -4.38 -0.78 23.04
CA HIS A 38 -3.82 -1.30 21.78
C HIS A 38 -2.34 -0.93 21.75
N LYS A 39 -1.48 -1.88 21.37
CA LYS A 39 0.00 -1.72 21.42
C LYS A 39 0.54 -0.53 20.61
N LYS A 40 -0.18 -0.08 19.60
CA LYS A 40 0.20 1.03 18.70
C LYS A 40 -0.50 2.35 19.01
N LEU A 41 -1.32 2.41 20.05
CA LEU A 41 -2.05 3.61 20.45
C LEU A 41 -1.69 4.02 21.88
N THR A 42 -1.81 5.31 22.19
CA THR A 42 -1.61 5.80 23.57
C THR A 42 -2.61 5.16 24.51
N VAL A 43 -2.24 5.07 25.80
CA VAL A 43 -3.06 4.44 26.82
C VAL A 43 -4.23 5.37 27.20
N ALA A 44 -5.47 4.90 27.01
CA ALA A 44 -6.68 5.62 27.43
C ALA A 44 -7.14 5.28 28.88
N ALA A 45 -6.89 4.06 29.34
CA ALA A 45 -7.26 3.54 30.66
C ALA A 45 -8.76 3.70 31.03
N ASN A 46 -9.66 3.77 30.03
CA ASN A 46 -11.08 4.09 30.24
C ASN A 46 -11.99 2.85 30.41
N CYS A 47 -11.70 1.72 29.73
CA CYS A 47 -12.57 0.53 29.81
C CYS A 47 -12.47 -0.24 31.12
N ARG A 48 -11.34 -0.14 31.84
CA ARG A 48 -11.06 -0.83 33.11
C ARG A 48 -11.08 -2.37 33.05
N MET A 49 -11.20 -3.00 31.90
CA MET A 49 -11.23 -4.45 31.80
C MET A 49 -9.91 -5.11 32.25
N CYS A 50 -8.78 -4.42 32.13
CA CYS A 50 -7.45 -4.91 32.50
C CYS A 50 -7.09 -4.76 33.98
N LEU A 51 -8.09 -4.75 34.88
CA LEU A 51 -7.84 -4.68 36.33
C LEU A 51 -7.17 -5.96 36.81
N VAL A 52 -6.05 -5.77 37.53
CA VAL A 52 -5.27 -6.84 38.18
C VAL A 52 -5.09 -6.52 39.67
N ASP A 53 -4.83 -7.55 40.47
CA ASP A 53 -4.54 -7.40 41.89
C ASP A 53 -3.01 -7.25 42.08
N ILE A 54 -2.61 -6.16 42.72
CA ILE A 54 -1.20 -5.90 43.05
C ILE A 54 -1.09 -5.90 44.57
N GLU A 55 -0.15 -6.70 45.09
CA GLU A 55 0.03 -6.81 46.52
C GLU A 55 0.32 -5.44 47.14
N LYS A 56 -0.21 -5.22 48.35
CA LYS A 56 -0.19 -3.93 49.08
C LYS A 56 -0.98 -2.78 48.46
N MET A 57 -1.70 -3.01 47.34
CA MET A 57 -2.61 -2.02 46.79
C MET A 57 -4.04 -2.25 47.30
N PRO A 58 -4.72 -1.21 47.80
CA PRO A 58 -6.06 -1.37 48.40
C PRO A 58 -7.14 -1.70 47.36
N LYS A 59 -6.94 -1.32 46.10
CA LYS A 59 -7.88 -1.52 44.99
C LYS A 59 -7.20 -2.22 43.81
N PRO A 60 -7.95 -2.95 42.95
CA PRO A 60 -7.41 -3.46 41.69
C PRO A 60 -6.88 -2.32 40.80
N MET A 61 -5.75 -2.53 40.14
CA MET A 61 -5.07 -1.53 39.33
C MET A 61 -5.21 -1.84 37.84
N PRO A 62 -5.33 -0.83 36.96
CA PRO A 62 -5.41 -1.03 35.51
C PRO A 62 -4.01 -1.39 34.95
N ALA A 63 -3.82 -2.61 34.51
CA ALA A 63 -2.53 -3.09 33.98
C ALA A 63 -1.99 -2.26 32.80
N CYS A 64 -2.86 -1.67 31.99
CA CYS A 64 -2.45 -0.84 30.87
C CYS A 64 -1.87 0.53 31.26
N ALA A 65 -2.14 1.00 32.48
CA ALA A 65 -1.72 2.33 32.96
C ALA A 65 -0.87 2.26 34.25
N THR A 66 -0.47 1.06 34.68
CA THR A 66 0.37 0.86 35.85
C THR A 66 1.76 0.42 35.38
N ALA A 67 2.78 1.24 35.69
CA ALA A 67 4.17 0.87 35.40
C ALA A 67 4.65 -0.22 36.38
N ILE A 68 5.52 -1.14 35.89
CA ILE A 68 6.18 -2.14 36.74
C ILE A 68 7.17 -1.48 37.69
N ALA A 69 7.28 -2.05 38.90
CA ALA A 69 8.28 -1.63 39.89
C ALA A 69 9.03 -2.84 40.44
N PRO A 70 10.29 -2.65 40.94
CA PRO A 70 11.08 -3.74 41.50
C PRO A 70 10.36 -4.46 42.65
N GLY A 71 10.31 -5.79 42.58
CA GLY A 71 9.67 -6.62 43.60
C GLY A 71 8.14 -6.52 43.68
N MET A 72 7.48 -5.91 42.66
CA MET A 72 6.04 -5.89 42.56
C MET A 72 5.50 -7.31 42.40
N ILE A 73 4.40 -7.62 43.12
CA ILE A 73 3.72 -8.92 43.01
C ILE A 73 2.36 -8.69 42.41
N ILE A 74 2.13 -9.28 41.24
CA ILE A 74 0.92 -9.08 40.42
C ILE A 74 0.20 -10.42 40.28
N ARG A 75 -1.12 -10.41 40.53
CA ARG A 75 -1.99 -11.56 40.38
C ARG A 75 -3.13 -11.22 39.41
N THR A 76 -3.15 -11.91 38.27
CA THR A 76 -4.18 -11.68 37.24
C THR A 76 -5.43 -12.50 37.49
N LYS A 77 -5.35 -13.54 38.32
CA LYS A 77 -6.40 -14.53 38.58
C LYS A 77 -6.78 -14.63 40.06
N SER A 78 -6.48 -13.61 40.90
CA SER A 78 -7.01 -13.57 42.26
C SER A 78 -8.51 -13.36 42.27
N ASP A 79 -9.22 -13.74 43.35
CA ASP A 79 -10.66 -13.51 43.51
C ASP A 79 -11.01 -12.03 43.34
N LYS A 80 -10.12 -11.15 43.79
CA LYS A 80 -10.29 -9.68 43.67
C LYS A 80 -10.20 -9.22 42.21
N ALA A 81 -9.25 -9.75 41.43
CA ALA A 81 -9.13 -9.46 40.01
C ALA A 81 -10.33 -10.01 39.20
N ILE A 82 -10.70 -11.28 39.44
CA ILE A 82 -11.82 -11.93 38.78
C ILE A 82 -13.14 -11.18 39.02
N LYS A 83 -13.45 -10.85 40.27
CA LYS A 83 -14.68 -10.09 40.60
C LYS A 83 -14.68 -8.69 39.97
N ALA A 84 -13.52 -8.02 39.91
CA ALA A 84 -13.40 -6.74 39.26
C ALA A 84 -13.66 -6.84 37.74
N GLN A 85 -13.10 -7.83 37.07
CA GLN A 85 -13.29 -8.08 35.63
C GLN A 85 -14.73 -8.45 35.30
N GLN A 86 -15.37 -9.30 36.12
CA GLN A 86 -16.79 -9.64 35.99
C GLN A 86 -17.70 -8.43 36.11
N SER A 87 -17.44 -7.55 37.08
CA SER A 87 -18.23 -6.33 37.27
C SER A 87 -18.06 -5.35 36.11
N VAL A 88 -16.85 -5.22 35.56
CA VAL A 88 -16.60 -4.39 34.38
C VAL A 88 -17.30 -4.95 33.15
N MET A 89 -17.25 -6.28 32.96
CA MET A 89 -17.92 -6.92 31.85
C MET A 89 -19.44 -6.72 31.91
N GLU A 90 -20.06 -6.91 33.09
CA GLU A 90 -21.48 -6.63 33.31
C GLU A 90 -21.81 -5.18 32.94
N PHE A 91 -21.02 -4.21 33.38
CA PHE A 91 -21.22 -2.79 33.07
C PHE A 91 -21.13 -2.52 31.56
N LEU A 92 -20.18 -3.11 30.83
CA LEU A 92 -20.06 -2.93 29.38
C LEU A 92 -21.23 -3.56 28.60
N LEU A 93 -21.88 -4.57 29.15
CA LEU A 93 -23.02 -5.27 28.53
C LEU A 93 -24.38 -4.60 28.81
N ILE A 94 -24.49 -3.70 29.79
CA ILE A 94 -25.75 -3.05 30.16
C ILE A 94 -26.49 -2.50 28.94
N ASN A 95 -25.83 -1.66 28.16
CA ASN A 95 -26.41 -1.03 26.97
C ASN A 95 -26.06 -1.74 25.65
N HIS A 96 -25.27 -2.82 25.69
CA HIS A 96 -24.92 -3.53 24.46
C HIS A 96 -26.13 -4.31 23.92
N PRO A 97 -26.54 -4.11 22.63
CA PRO A 97 -27.72 -4.77 22.08
C PRO A 97 -27.49 -6.27 21.88
N LEU A 98 -28.56 -7.05 21.83
CA LEU A 98 -28.54 -8.50 21.59
C LEU A 98 -28.48 -8.84 20.08
N ASP A 99 -27.55 -8.19 19.38
CA ASP A 99 -27.43 -8.23 17.91
C ASP A 99 -26.47 -9.28 17.38
N CYS A 100 -25.87 -10.14 18.22
CA CYS A 100 -24.85 -11.09 17.78
C CYS A 100 -25.23 -11.90 16.53
N PRO A 101 -26.49 -12.37 16.37
CA PRO A 101 -26.90 -13.11 15.17
C PRO A 101 -26.86 -12.31 13.87
N ILE A 102 -27.00 -10.98 13.92
CA ILE A 102 -26.99 -10.09 12.75
C ILE A 102 -25.75 -9.20 12.69
N CYS A 103 -24.87 -9.25 13.69
CA CYS A 103 -23.67 -8.43 13.76
C CYS A 103 -22.53 -9.06 12.96
N ASP A 104 -21.92 -8.30 12.04
CA ASP A 104 -20.79 -8.79 11.23
C ASP A 104 -19.55 -9.16 12.05
N GLN A 105 -19.40 -8.59 13.26
CA GLN A 105 -18.32 -8.95 14.19
C GLN A 105 -18.53 -10.30 14.87
N GLY A 106 -19.73 -10.93 14.74
CA GLY A 106 -20.04 -12.21 15.36
C GLY A 106 -19.08 -13.31 14.92
N GLY A 107 -18.41 -13.95 15.90
CA GLY A 107 -17.38 -14.97 15.68
C GLY A 107 -15.94 -14.46 15.66
N GLU A 108 -15.71 -13.14 15.64
CA GLU A 108 -14.40 -12.49 15.79
C GLU A 108 -14.45 -11.28 16.76
N CYS A 109 -15.46 -11.26 17.62
CA CYS A 109 -15.77 -10.16 18.52
C CYS A 109 -15.05 -10.29 19.86
N GLN A 110 -14.13 -9.37 20.18
CA GLN A 110 -13.45 -9.36 21.48
C GLN A 110 -14.42 -9.30 22.66
N LEU A 111 -15.57 -8.59 22.50
CA LEU A 111 -16.56 -8.50 23.58
C LEU A 111 -17.23 -9.86 23.84
N GLN A 112 -17.57 -10.64 22.78
CA GLN A 112 -18.12 -11.99 22.95
C GLN A 112 -17.12 -12.91 23.66
N ASP A 113 -15.87 -12.94 23.19
CA ASP A 113 -14.84 -13.82 23.74
C ASP A 113 -14.55 -13.51 25.21
N LEU A 114 -14.44 -12.21 25.54
CA LEU A 114 -14.19 -11.80 26.91
C LEU A 114 -15.44 -11.92 27.81
N ALA A 115 -16.64 -11.80 27.25
CA ALA A 115 -17.87 -12.04 28.01
C ALA A 115 -17.98 -13.51 28.43
N VAL A 116 -17.63 -14.45 27.55
CA VAL A 116 -17.59 -15.88 27.86
C VAL A 116 -16.47 -16.22 28.85
N GLY A 117 -15.26 -15.67 28.64
CA GLY A 117 -14.09 -16.00 29.45
C GLY A 117 -14.03 -15.31 30.82
N TYR A 118 -14.59 -14.13 30.97
CA TYR A 118 -14.42 -13.26 32.16
C TYR A 118 -15.74 -12.66 32.67
N GLY A 119 -16.87 -12.93 32.05
CA GLY A 119 -18.17 -12.42 32.45
C GLY A 119 -18.92 -13.32 33.43
N GLY A 120 -20.12 -12.90 33.79
CA GLY A 120 -21.09 -13.71 34.54
C GLY A 120 -22.05 -14.44 33.59
N SER A 121 -22.80 -15.41 34.13
CA SER A 121 -23.76 -16.20 33.37
C SER A 121 -25.17 -15.58 33.24
N ALA A 122 -25.44 -14.50 33.97
CA ALA A 122 -26.74 -13.82 34.01
C ALA A 122 -26.58 -12.30 34.11
N SER A 123 -27.52 -11.57 33.55
CA SER A 123 -27.63 -10.12 33.70
C SER A 123 -28.64 -9.77 34.79
N ARG A 124 -28.36 -8.73 35.54
CA ARG A 124 -29.27 -8.12 36.53
C ARG A 124 -29.95 -6.84 36.00
N TYR A 125 -29.66 -6.50 34.74
CA TYR A 125 -30.17 -5.27 34.13
C TYR A 125 -31.55 -5.53 33.51
N GLU A 126 -32.54 -4.81 33.93
CA GLU A 126 -33.95 -4.95 33.53
C GLU A 126 -34.50 -3.72 32.81
N GLU A 127 -33.72 -2.63 32.70
CA GLU A 127 -34.10 -1.42 32.01
C GLU A 127 -33.93 -1.50 30.50
N GLU A 128 -34.53 -0.57 29.75
CA GLU A 128 -34.37 -0.46 28.31
C GLU A 128 -32.93 -0.09 27.93
N LYS A 129 -32.40 -0.76 26.93
CA LYS A 129 -31.06 -0.48 26.40
C LYS A 129 -31.08 0.81 25.56
N ARG A 130 -30.01 1.60 25.68
CA ARG A 130 -29.83 2.81 24.90
C ARG A 130 -29.76 2.52 23.39
N VAL A 131 -30.41 3.38 22.60
CA VAL A 131 -30.34 3.38 21.13
C VAL A 131 -29.59 4.61 20.69
N VAL A 132 -28.66 4.45 19.75
CA VAL A 132 -27.91 5.52 19.08
C VAL A 132 -28.34 5.59 17.63
N ALA A 133 -28.57 6.79 17.12
CA ALA A 133 -29.00 7.00 15.74
C ALA A 133 -27.94 6.54 14.72
N ASN A 134 -28.42 6.04 13.60
CA ASN A 134 -27.58 5.63 12.47
C ASN A 134 -26.83 6.82 11.87
N LYS A 135 -25.58 6.58 11.40
CA LYS A 135 -24.75 7.61 10.78
C LYS A 135 -24.18 7.09 9.47
N ASP A 136 -24.42 7.82 8.38
CA ASP A 136 -23.75 7.55 7.11
C ASP A 136 -22.46 8.36 7.02
N VAL A 137 -21.34 7.67 6.98
CA VAL A 137 -20.00 8.27 7.02
C VAL A 137 -19.20 8.02 5.74
N GLY A 138 -19.84 7.55 4.70
CA GLY A 138 -19.21 7.29 3.41
C GLY A 138 -19.31 5.84 2.94
N PRO A 139 -18.61 5.48 1.85
CA PRO A 139 -18.79 4.20 1.17
C PRO A 139 -18.03 3.02 1.80
N LEU A 140 -17.00 3.27 2.64
CA LEU A 140 -16.07 2.24 3.09
C LEU A 140 -16.41 1.67 4.47
N VAL A 141 -16.73 2.53 5.42
CA VAL A 141 -17.00 2.17 6.82
C VAL A 141 -18.48 2.37 7.13
N SER A 142 -19.10 1.39 7.81
CA SER A 142 -20.45 1.50 8.33
C SER A 142 -20.42 1.91 9.80
N MET A 143 -21.17 2.95 10.17
CA MET A 143 -21.46 3.42 11.53
C MET A 143 -22.97 3.35 11.83
N GLU A 144 -23.68 2.44 11.22
CA GLU A 144 -25.14 2.36 11.38
C GLU A 144 -25.57 1.81 12.75
N GLU A 145 -24.81 0.88 13.33
CA GLU A 145 -25.17 0.26 14.62
C GLU A 145 -24.28 0.75 15.77
N MET A 146 -24.22 2.06 15.96
CA MET A 146 -23.41 2.65 17.03
C MET A 146 -23.89 2.35 18.44
N SER A 147 -25.11 1.81 18.62
CA SER A 147 -25.56 1.22 19.87
C SER A 147 -24.64 0.09 20.38
N ARG A 148 -23.90 -0.58 19.50
CA ARG A 148 -22.90 -1.61 19.84
C ARG A 148 -21.60 -1.04 20.41
N CYS A 149 -21.38 0.26 20.33
CA CYS A 149 -20.14 0.91 20.75
C CYS A 149 -19.96 0.83 22.26
N ILE A 150 -18.79 0.37 22.72
CA ILE A 150 -18.41 0.30 24.15
C ILE A 150 -17.49 1.48 24.58
N HIS A 151 -17.43 2.56 23.81
CA HIS A 151 -16.69 3.79 24.08
C HIS A 151 -15.20 3.58 24.42
N CYS A 152 -14.55 2.59 23.81
CA CYS A 152 -13.13 2.30 24.04
C CYS A 152 -12.18 3.35 23.45
N THR A 153 -12.66 4.25 22.60
CA THR A 153 -11.93 5.33 21.92
C THR A 153 -10.76 4.89 21.03
N ARG A 154 -10.63 3.60 20.67
CA ARG A 154 -9.56 3.17 19.77
C ARG A 154 -9.63 3.87 18.41
N CYS A 155 -10.81 4.00 17.80
CA CYS A 155 -11.02 4.67 16.52
C CYS A 155 -10.63 6.16 16.56
N VAL A 156 -11.02 6.89 17.61
CA VAL A 156 -10.66 8.30 17.81
C VAL A 156 -9.14 8.47 17.91
N ARG A 157 -8.49 7.67 18.77
CA ARG A 157 -7.02 7.71 18.92
C ARG A 157 -6.29 7.26 17.65
N PHE A 158 -6.81 6.28 16.92
CA PHE A 158 -6.26 5.90 15.63
C PHE A 158 -6.29 7.08 14.64
N GLY A 159 -7.43 7.76 14.52
CA GLY A 159 -7.53 8.94 13.68
C GLY A 159 -6.46 9.97 14.03
N GLN A 160 -6.38 10.37 15.31
CA GLN A 160 -5.43 11.38 15.77
C GLN A 160 -3.96 10.94 15.71
N GLU A 161 -3.65 9.69 16.03
CA GLU A 161 -2.27 9.24 16.24
C GLU A 161 -1.64 8.57 15.02
N VAL A 162 -2.42 7.82 14.26
CA VAL A 162 -1.96 7.03 13.12
C VAL A 162 -2.33 7.71 11.80
N ALA A 163 -3.61 8.00 11.59
CA ALA A 163 -4.07 8.66 10.38
C ALA A 163 -3.75 10.17 10.35
N GLY A 164 -3.55 10.80 11.52
CA GLY A 164 -3.23 12.22 11.65
C GLY A 164 -4.41 13.15 11.43
N VAL A 165 -5.64 12.62 11.41
CA VAL A 165 -6.89 13.34 11.18
C VAL A 165 -7.86 13.14 12.35
N MET A 166 -8.69 14.14 12.61
CA MET A 166 -9.71 14.07 13.67
C MET A 166 -11.11 14.00 13.03
N GLU A 167 -11.38 12.91 12.32
CA GLU A 167 -12.69 12.68 11.68
C GLU A 167 -13.72 12.12 12.66
N LEU A 168 -13.27 11.41 13.70
CA LEU A 168 -14.09 10.88 14.77
C LEU A 168 -13.76 11.53 16.09
N GLY A 169 -14.79 11.83 16.89
CA GLY A 169 -14.67 12.34 18.25
C GLY A 169 -15.69 11.70 19.17
N MET A 170 -15.56 11.97 20.48
CA MET A 170 -16.55 11.60 21.47
C MET A 170 -17.27 12.88 21.94
N ILE A 171 -18.59 12.88 21.82
CA ILE A 171 -19.46 13.98 22.26
C ILE A 171 -20.28 13.56 23.48
N HIS A 172 -20.89 14.56 24.13
CA HIS A 172 -21.69 14.41 25.35
C HIS A 172 -20.91 13.82 26.54
N ARG A 173 -21.60 13.41 27.58
CA ARG A 173 -21.01 12.85 28.81
C ARG A 173 -21.96 11.86 29.49
N GLY A 174 -21.39 11.03 30.37
CA GLY A 174 -22.14 10.00 31.09
C GLY A 174 -22.73 8.96 30.14
N GLU A 175 -23.97 8.58 30.39
CA GLU A 175 -24.70 7.61 29.59
C GLU A 175 -25.01 8.09 28.17
N HIS A 176 -25.04 9.40 27.95
CA HIS A 176 -25.28 10.00 26.63
C HIS A 176 -24.02 10.14 25.77
N SER A 177 -22.85 9.73 26.28
CA SER A 177 -21.62 9.77 25.50
C SER A 177 -21.73 8.93 24.24
N GLU A 178 -21.29 9.46 23.11
CA GLU A 178 -21.27 8.71 21.86
C GLU A 178 -20.05 9.07 21.00
N ILE A 179 -19.61 8.11 20.17
CA ILE A 179 -18.64 8.36 19.12
C ILE A 179 -19.38 8.83 17.87
N THR A 180 -18.95 9.96 17.33
CA THR A 180 -19.55 10.56 16.13
C THR A 180 -18.48 11.15 15.23
N THR A 181 -18.87 11.47 14.01
CA THR A 181 -18.05 12.23 13.07
C THR A 181 -17.97 13.69 13.50
N MET A 182 -16.83 14.31 13.20
CA MET A 182 -16.62 15.74 13.35
C MET A 182 -16.97 16.42 12.02
N ILE A 183 -17.73 17.50 12.10
CA ILE A 183 -18.06 18.32 10.92
C ILE A 183 -16.78 18.96 10.42
N LYS A 184 -16.47 18.75 9.13
CA LYS A 184 -15.32 19.36 8.45
C LYS A 184 -15.65 20.79 8.02
N ASP A 185 -14.62 21.57 7.65
CA ASP A 185 -14.75 22.96 7.19
C ASP A 185 -15.69 23.10 5.97
N ASN A 186 -15.77 22.05 5.13
CA ASN A 186 -16.68 21.97 4.00
C ASN A 186 -18.11 21.51 4.36
N GLY A 187 -18.41 21.33 5.64
CA GLY A 187 -19.72 20.84 6.12
C GLY A 187 -19.92 19.32 5.99
N SER A 188 -18.94 18.56 5.52
CA SER A 188 -19.01 17.10 5.40
C SER A 188 -18.81 16.42 6.75
N GLU A 189 -19.53 15.33 6.98
CA GLU A 189 -19.37 14.42 8.13
C GLU A 189 -18.73 13.07 7.72
N SER A 190 -18.16 12.99 6.51
CA SER A 190 -17.57 11.75 5.98
C SER A 190 -16.23 11.39 6.64
N ILE A 191 -15.92 10.10 6.63
CA ILE A 191 -14.59 9.57 6.94
C ILE A 191 -13.86 9.38 5.61
N ASP A 192 -12.85 10.24 5.34
CA ASP A 192 -12.15 10.29 4.05
C ASP A 192 -10.66 9.93 4.16
N SER A 193 -10.21 9.49 5.34
CA SER A 193 -8.83 9.05 5.51
C SER A 193 -8.57 7.79 4.67
N GLU A 194 -7.46 7.79 3.95
CA GLU A 194 -6.94 6.67 3.16
C GLU A 194 -6.52 5.45 3.99
N LEU A 195 -6.64 5.55 5.31
CA LEU A 195 -6.37 4.49 6.30
C LEU A 195 -7.63 4.10 7.08
N SER A 196 -8.81 4.60 6.69
CA SER A 196 -10.05 4.52 7.47
C SER A 196 -10.46 3.10 7.81
N GLY A 197 -10.25 2.14 6.92
CA GLY A 197 -10.61 0.74 7.11
C GLY A 197 -9.91 0.07 8.29
N ASN A 198 -8.76 0.59 8.75
CA ASN A 198 -8.10 0.07 9.95
C ASN A 198 -8.92 0.28 11.23
N MET A 199 -9.84 1.25 11.25
CA MET A 199 -10.76 1.44 12.38
C MET A 199 -11.68 0.24 12.59
N ILE A 200 -11.97 -0.53 11.53
CA ILE A 200 -12.76 -1.76 11.60
C ILE A 200 -11.99 -2.83 12.38
N ASP A 201 -10.70 -3.02 12.06
CA ASP A 201 -9.88 -4.06 12.67
C ASP A 201 -9.62 -3.81 14.16
N ILE A 202 -9.44 -2.55 14.54
CA ILE A 202 -9.18 -2.18 15.95
C ILE A 202 -10.45 -2.01 16.77
N CYS A 203 -11.64 -1.94 16.14
CA CYS A 203 -12.89 -1.88 16.87
C CYS A 203 -13.16 -3.24 17.54
N PRO A 204 -13.25 -3.29 18.89
CA PRO A 204 -13.41 -4.56 19.58
C PRO A 204 -14.84 -5.14 19.47
N VAL A 205 -15.73 -4.42 18.80
CA VAL A 205 -17.16 -4.75 18.65
C VAL A 205 -17.65 -4.39 17.25
N GLY A 206 -18.83 -4.83 16.86
CA GLY A 206 -19.44 -4.57 15.57
C GLY A 206 -20.11 -3.17 15.43
N ALA A 207 -19.50 -2.15 16.03
CA ALA A 207 -19.96 -0.76 15.88
C ALA A 207 -19.39 -0.10 14.60
N LEU A 208 -18.15 -0.45 14.23
CA LEU A 208 -17.55 -0.08 12.96
C LEU A 208 -17.31 -1.34 12.16
N THR A 209 -17.89 -1.42 10.97
CA THR A 209 -17.80 -2.60 10.09
C THR A 209 -17.52 -2.19 8.65
N SER A 210 -17.10 -3.14 7.83
CA SER A 210 -16.86 -2.89 6.40
C SER A 210 -18.18 -2.78 5.66
N LYS A 211 -18.48 -1.63 5.05
CA LYS A 211 -19.72 -1.43 4.30
C LYS A 211 -19.83 -2.36 3.08
N PRO A 212 -18.77 -2.55 2.26
CA PRO A 212 -18.81 -3.50 1.14
C PRO A 212 -18.93 -4.97 1.52
N PHE A 213 -18.42 -5.36 2.69
CA PHE A 213 -18.47 -6.75 3.15
C PHE A 213 -19.72 -7.07 3.98
N ARG A 214 -20.48 -6.06 4.40
CA ARG A 214 -21.58 -6.19 5.35
C ARG A 214 -22.56 -7.30 4.97
N TYR A 215 -22.87 -8.19 5.93
CA TYR A 215 -23.76 -9.35 5.79
C TYR A 215 -23.36 -10.41 4.75
N SER A 216 -22.12 -10.38 4.26
CA SER A 216 -21.68 -11.26 3.18
C SER A 216 -21.28 -12.66 3.64
N ALA A 217 -20.63 -12.79 4.78
CA ALA A 217 -20.17 -14.06 5.33
C ALA A 217 -19.85 -13.98 6.82
N ARG A 218 -19.83 -15.14 7.48
CA ARG A 218 -19.32 -15.29 8.84
C ARG A 218 -17.85 -15.68 8.84
N THR A 219 -17.12 -15.30 9.89
CA THR A 219 -15.67 -15.54 10.00
C THR A 219 -15.30 -17.01 9.85
N TRP A 220 -16.09 -17.93 10.42
CA TRP A 220 -15.84 -19.38 10.34
C TRP A 220 -16.10 -19.99 8.96
N GLU A 221 -16.72 -19.24 8.05
CA GLU A 221 -16.92 -19.64 6.66
C GLU A 221 -15.73 -19.25 5.77
N LEU A 222 -14.80 -18.44 6.29
CA LEU A 222 -13.73 -17.81 5.53
C LEU A 222 -12.40 -18.53 5.72
N SER A 223 -11.81 -19.00 4.64
CA SER A 223 -10.43 -19.47 4.60
C SER A 223 -9.48 -18.26 4.59
N ARG A 224 -8.47 -18.27 5.46
CA ARG A 224 -7.48 -17.19 5.58
C ARG A 224 -6.20 -17.55 4.83
N ARG A 225 -5.74 -16.72 3.91
CA ARG A 225 -4.57 -16.93 3.08
C ARG A 225 -3.66 -15.70 3.10
N LYS A 226 -2.35 -15.92 3.24
CA LYS A 226 -1.36 -14.83 3.20
C LYS A 226 -1.15 -14.37 1.77
N SER A 227 -0.97 -13.05 1.59
CA SER A 227 -0.62 -12.42 0.31
C SER A 227 0.14 -11.12 0.55
N ILE A 228 0.56 -10.48 -0.53
CA ILE A 228 1.26 -9.18 -0.54
C ILE A 228 0.47 -8.22 -1.41
N SER A 229 0.41 -6.94 -1.02
CA SER A 229 -0.28 -5.90 -1.78
C SER A 229 0.40 -5.65 -3.14
N PRO A 230 -0.38 -5.58 -4.24
CA PRO A 230 0.13 -5.26 -5.56
C PRO A 230 0.12 -3.75 -5.86
N HIS A 231 -0.35 -2.88 -4.95
CA HIS A 231 -0.70 -1.50 -5.27
C HIS A 231 0.49 -0.55 -5.20
N ASP A 232 1.06 -0.35 -4.02
CA ASP A 232 2.21 0.54 -3.87
C ASP A 232 3.49 -0.19 -3.49
N SER A 233 4.56 0.56 -3.45
CA SER A 233 5.89 0.03 -3.16
C SER A 233 6.17 -0.30 -1.70
N THR A 234 5.20 -0.18 -0.81
CA THR A 234 5.33 -0.63 0.58
C THR A 234 5.45 -2.15 0.66
N GLY A 235 4.70 -2.87 -0.18
CA GLY A 235 4.61 -4.32 -0.12
C GLY A 235 3.89 -4.78 1.16
N ALA A 236 2.76 -4.14 1.48
CA ALA A 236 1.98 -4.44 2.68
C ALA A 236 1.56 -5.90 2.72
N ASN A 237 1.72 -6.52 3.90
CA ASN A 237 1.38 -7.93 4.12
C ASN A 237 -0.12 -8.05 4.41
N LEU A 238 -0.77 -8.98 3.73
CA LEU A 238 -2.22 -9.14 3.69
C LEU A 238 -2.67 -10.53 4.14
N ILE A 239 -3.85 -10.61 4.74
CA ILE A 239 -4.66 -11.81 4.83
C ILE A 239 -5.85 -11.65 3.90
N VAL A 240 -5.88 -12.42 2.84
CA VAL A 240 -7.02 -12.53 1.93
C VAL A 240 -7.97 -13.59 2.47
N GLN A 241 -9.23 -13.24 2.65
CA GLN A 241 -10.26 -14.13 3.17
C GLN A 241 -11.19 -14.59 2.04
N VAL A 242 -11.33 -15.89 1.90
CA VAL A 242 -11.93 -16.55 0.73
C VAL A 242 -13.09 -17.46 1.17
N LYS A 243 -14.20 -17.41 0.43
CA LYS A 243 -15.32 -18.34 0.53
C LYS A 243 -15.71 -18.81 -0.87
N ASN A 244 -15.84 -20.11 -1.09
CA ASN A 244 -16.26 -20.71 -2.37
C ASN A 244 -15.45 -20.20 -3.57
N ASN A 245 -14.12 -20.15 -3.44
CA ASN A 245 -13.21 -19.64 -4.47
C ASN A 245 -13.42 -18.17 -4.84
N LYS A 246 -14.05 -17.38 -3.99
CA LYS A 246 -14.27 -15.93 -4.17
C LYS A 246 -13.58 -15.16 -3.04
N VAL A 247 -12.87 -14.12 -3.38
CA VAL A 247 -12.30 -13.20 -2.40
C VAL A 247 -13.43 -12.39 -1.78
N MET A 248 -13.57 -12.47 -0.46
CA MET A 248 -14.65 -11.82 0.26
C MET A 248 -14.22 -10.54 0.96
N ARG A 249 -13.02 -10.51 1.53
CA ARG A 249 -12.40 -9.31 2.11
C ARG A 249 -10.89 -9.49 2.28
N VAL A 250 -10.20 -8.36 2.49
CA VAL A 250 -8.78 -8.30 2.79
C VAL A 250 -8.58 -7.58 4.13
N VAL A 251 -7.73 -8.14 4.98
CA VAL A 251 -7.37 -7.58 6.28
C VAL A 251 -5.84 -7.59 6.46
N PRO A 252 -5.28 -6.77 7.36
CA PRO A 252 -3.83 -6.71 7.53
C PRO A 252 -3.25 -8.02 8.10
N LEU A 253 -2.05 -8.37 7.63
CA LEU A 253 -1.14 -9.29 8.31
C LEU A 253 -0.02 -8.46 8.93
N GLU A 254 0.15 -8.60 10.24
CA GLU A 254 1.16 -7.85 10.97
C GLU A 254 2.58 -8.18 10.48
N ASN A 255 3.33 -7.13 10.13
CA ASN A 255 4.75 -7.17 9.85
C ASN A 255 5.40 -5.85 10.30
N GLU A 256 6.06 -5.86 11.46
CA GLU A 256 6.67 -4.66 12.05
C GLU A 256 7.69 -3.97 11.13
N ALA A 257 8.40 -4.74 10.30
CA ALA A 257 9.40 -4.19 9.39
C ALA A 257 8.77 -3.45 8.20
N VAL A 258 7.56 -3.81 7.77
CA VAL A 258 6.91 -3.32 6.55
C VAL A 258 5.72 -2.42 6.87
N ASN A 259 4.59 -3.01 7.22
CA ASN A 259 3.31 -2.31 7.39
C ASN A 259 2.83 -2.21 8.84
N GLU A 260 3.65 -2.62 9.83
CA GLU A 260 3.19 -2.79 11.21
C GLU A 260 1.95 -3.70 11.26
N CYS A 261 0.82 -3.17 11.71
CA CYS A 261 -0.48 -3.86 11.69
C CYS A 261 -1.53 -3.10 10.84
N TRP A 262 -1.09 -2.23 9.92
CA TRP A 262 -1.95 -1.35 9.13
C TRP A 262 -1.89 -1.67 7.64
N ILE A 263 -2.98 -1.40 6.92
CA ILE A 263 -3.03 -1.39 5.45
C ILE A 263 -3.77 -0.14 4.96
N ALA A 264 -3.50 0.28 3.73
CA ALA A 264 -4.25 1.35 3.11
C ALA A 264 -5.63 0.87 2.65
N ASP A 265 -6.57 1.80 2.48
CA ASP A 265 -7.92 1.44 2.04
C ASP A 265 -7.94 0.84 0.63
N ARG A 266 -7.00 1.26 -0.24
CA ARG A 266 -6.82 0.61 -1.55
C ARG A 266 -6.41 -0.87 -1.42
N ASP A 267 -5.56 -1.24 -0.45
CA ASP A 267 -5.19 -2.63 -0.19
C ASP A 267 -6.40 -3.44 0.32
N ARG A 268 -7.26 -2.80 1.10
CA ARG A 268 -8.40 -3.42 1.74
C ARG A 268 -9.56 -3.68 0.80
N TYR A 269 -9.87 -2.72 -0.08
CA TYR A 269 -11.13 -2.71 -0.85
C TYR A 269 -10.97 -3.01 -2.33
N SER A 270 -9.76 -3.02 -2.88
CA SER A 270 -9.49 -3.33 -4.30
C SER A 270 -9.99 -4.72 -4.73
N TYR A 271 -10.22 -5.64 -3.77
CA TYR A 271 -10.76 -6.99 -4.05
C TYR A 271 -12.13 -6.96 -4.73
N GLU A 272 -12.90 -5.88 -4.62
CA GLU A 272 -14.19 -5.77 -5.30
C GLU A 272 -14.04 -5.89 -6.81
N ALA A 273 -12.96 -5.35 -7.37
CA ALA A 273 -12.65 -5.46 -8.78
C ALA A 273 -12.47 -6.92 -9.25
N LEU A 274 -11.96 -7.80 -8.39
CA LEU A 274 -11.76 -9.21 -8.71
C LEU A 274 -13.08 -9.94 -8.99
N ASN A 275 -14.16 -9.43 -8.42
CA ASN A 275 -15.51 -9.98 -8.52
C ASN A 275 -16.40 -9.21 -9.53
N GLY A 276 -15.85 -8.22 -10.24
CA GLY A 276 -16.55 -7.38 -11.19
C GLY A 276 -16.91 -8.11 -12.48
N THR A 277 -17.85 -7.55 -13.23
CA THR A 277 -18.35 -8.11 -14.50
C THR A 277 -17.46 -7.81 -15.69
N ASP A 278 -16.52 -6.90 -15.55
CA ASP A 278 -15.56 -6.49 -16.58
C ASP A 278 -14.29 -7.36 -16.59
N ARG A 279 -14.26 -8.43 -15.78
CA ARG A 279 -13.21 -9.44 -15.82
C ARG A 279 -13.14 -10.11 -17.20
N LEU A 280 -11.94 -10.21 -17.73
CA LEU A 280 -11.67 -10.99 -18.95
C LEU A 280 -11.54 -12.48 -18.57
N THR A 281 -12.47 -13.31 -19.07
CA THR A 281 -12.58 -14.73 -18.67
C THR A 281 -12.21 -15.71 -19.77
N SER A 282 -12.13 -15.29 -21.02
CA SER A 282 -11.73 -16.07 -22.21
C SER A 282 -10.83 -15.24 -23.12
N PRO A 283 -9.93 -15.86 -23.89
CA PRO A 283 -9.17 -15.14 -24.92
C PRO A 283 -10.11 -14.58 -26.00
N MET A 284 -9.80 -13.39 -26.51
CA MET A 284 -10.59 -12.75 -27.55
C MET A 284 -9.70 -12.25 -28.68
N ILE A 285 -10.17 -12.36 -29.93
CA ILE A 285 -9.52 -11.83 -31.13
C ILE A 285 -10.49 -10.90 -31.86
N LYS A 286 -9.98 -9.77 -32.35
CA LYS A 286 -10.74 -8.81 -33.17
C LYS A 286 -10.66 -9.23 -34.63
N GLN A 287 -11.80 -9.60 -35.22
CA GLN A 287 -11.90 -10.02 -36.62
C GLN A 287 -12.95 -9.19 -37.35
N GLY A 288 -12.57 -8.50 -38.41
CA GLY A 288 -13.46 -7.63 -39.15
C GLY A 288 -14.03 -6.48 -38.32
N GLY A 289 -13.35 -6.05 -37.27
CA GLY A 289 -13.80 -5.02 -36.34
C GLY A 289 -14.64 -5.54 -35.16
N GLU A 290 -15.00 -6.81 -35.12
CA GLU A 290 -15.79 -7.45 -34.08
C GLU A 290 -14.92 -8.32 -33.17
N TRP A 291 -15.18 -8.27 -31.85
CA TRP A 291 -14.54 -9.12 -30.87
C TRP A 291 -15.20 -10.51 -30.80
N ARG A 292 -14.40 -11.57 -30.85
CA ARG A 292 -14.85 -12.97 -30.76
C ARG A 292 -14.07 -13.72 -29.70
N ASP A 293 -14.79 -14.46 -28.88
CA ASP A 293 -14.18 -15.41 -27.96
C ASP A 293 -13.57 -16.56 -28.75
N VAL A 294 -12.36 -16.96 -28.39
CA VAL A 294 -11.62 -18.09 -28.98
C VAL A 294 -10.96 -18.93 -27.88
N ASP A 295 -10.56 -20.15 -28.20
CA ASP A 295 -9.77 -20.95 -27.29
C ASP A 295 -8.31 -20.47 -27.20
N TRP A 296 -7.61 -20.92 -26.17
CA TRP A 296 -6.23 -20.52 -25.92
C TRP A 296 -5.26 -20.92 -27.06
N GLN A 297 -5.46 -22.09 -27.68
CA GLN A 297 -4.59 -22.54 -28.77
C GLN A 297 -4.71 -21.60 -29.96
N THR A 298 -5.93 -21.30 -30.37
CA THR A 298 -6.21 -20.38 -31.49
C THR A 298 -5.63 -18.98 -31.21
N ALA A 299 -5.82 -18.47 -29.98
CA ALA A 299 -5.30 -17.15 -29.61
C ALA A 299 -3.77 -17.09 -29.64
N LEU A 300 -3.10 -18.07 -29.06
CA LEU A 300 -1.64 -18.11 -29.00
C LEU A 300 -1.00 -18.36 -30.36
N GLU A 301 -1.59 -19.23 -31.21
CA GLU A 301 -1.16 -19.44 -32.58
C GLU A 301 -1.30 -18.16 -33.42
N TYR A 302 -2.40 -17.42 -33.26
CA TYR A 302 -2.60 -16.15 -33.95
C TYR A 302 -1.52 -15.13 -33.55
N VAL A 303 -1.24 -14.97 -32.25
CA VAL A 303 -0.21 -14.06 -31.74
C VAL A 303 1.20 -14.49 -32.21
N ALA A 304 1.54 -15.78 -32.07
CA ALA A 304 2.87 -16.29 -32.44
C ALA A 304 3.13 -16.13 -33.94
N ASN A 305 2.16 -16.47 -34.79
CA ASN A 305 2.27 -16.32 -36.25
C ASN A 305 2.36 -14.83 -36.64
N GLY A 306 1.57 -13.94 -36.01
CA GLY A 306 1.64 -12.51 -36.25
C GLY A 306 3.02 -11.93 -35.90
N PHE A 307 3.57 -12.27 -34.74
CA PHE A 307 4.90 -11.82 -34.34
C PHE A 307 6.01 -12.39 -35.23
N LYS A 308 5.92 -13.67 -35.66
CA LYS A 308 6.86 -14.27 -36.62
C LYS A 308 6.81 -13.53 -37.97
N GLN A 309 5.63 -13.23 -38.46
CA GLN A 309 5.45 -12.51 -39.74
C GLN A 309 6.02 -11.09 -39.64
N ILE A 310 5.64 -10.32 -38.60
CA ILE A 310 6.13 -8.96 -38.41
C ILE A 310 7.65 -8.92 -38.24
N LYS A 311 8.22 -9.87 -37.48
CA LYS A 311 9.67 -10.02 -37.33
C LYS A 311 10.36 -10.29 -38.67
N THR A 312 9.74 -11.10 -39.54
CA THR A 312 10.30 -11.44 -40.85
C THR A 312 10.25 -10.23 -41.80
N ASP A 313 9.12 -9.51 -41.82
CA ASP A 313 8.89 -8.41 -42.76
C ASP A 313 9.60 -7.09 -42.34
N HIS A 314 9.70 -6.84 -41.04
CA HIS A 314 10.15 -5.55 -40.52
C HIS A 314 11.35 -5.63 -39.56
N GLY A 315 11.78 -6.84 -39.21
CA GLY A 315 12.85 -7.07 -38.22
C GLY A 315 12.35 -7.08 -36.77
N ALA A 316 13.15 -7.68 -35.89
CA ALA A 316 12.79 -7.81 -34.46
C ALA A 316 12.59 -6.47 -33.75
N SER A 317 13.34 -5.42 -34.12
CA SER A 317 13.24 -4.09 -33.56
C SER A 317 11.89 -3.39 -33.83
N SER A 318 11.03 -3.95 -34.69
CA SER A 318 9.65 -3.44 -34.93
C SER A 318 8.63 -3.95 -33.92
N ILE A 319 9.01 -4.77 -32.94
CA ILE A 319 8.15 -5.29 -31.88
C ILE A 319 8.57 -4.68 -30.56
N GLY A 320 7.61 -4.27 -29.73
CA GLY A 320 7.87 -3.72 -28.40
C GLY A 320 6.96 -4.29 -27.33
N THR A 321 7.36 -4.17 -26.07
CA THR A 321 6.57 -4.60 -24.91
C THR A 321 6.51 -3.52 -23.86
N LEU A 322 5.30 -3.15 -23.46
CA LEU A 322 5.03 -2.25 -22.34
C LEU A 322 4.55 -3.09 -21.15
N VAL A 323 5.21 -2.97 -20.01
CA VAL A 323 4.92 -3.78 -18.85
C VAL A 323 4.52 -2.91 -17.66
N SER A 324 3.53 -3.36 -16.90
CA SER A 324 3.14 -2.70 -15.66
C SER A 324 4.16 -2.98 -14.55
N PRO A 325 4.62 -1.98 -13.80
CA PRO A 325 5.44 -2.19 -12.61
C PRO A 325 4.68 -2.81 -11.43
N HIS A 326 3.39 -3.08 -11.59
CA HIS A 326 2.56 -3.88 -10.66
C HIS A 326 2.61 -5.39 -10.96
N SER A 327 3.24 -5.81 -12.06
CA SER A 327 3.43 -7.23 -12.42
C SER A 327 4.47 -7.88 -11.50
N THR A 328 4.42 -9.21 -11.37
CA THR A 328 5.36 -9.96 -10.53
C THR A 328 6.78 -9.98 -11.14
N VAL A 329 7.79 -10.27 -10.32
CA VAL A 329 9.18 -10.43 -10.78
C VAL A 329 9.25 -11.46 -11.89
N GLU A 330 8.54 -12.57 -11.73
CA GLU A 330 8.50 -13.69 -12.68
C GLU A 330 7.96 -13.25 -14.05
N GLU A 331 6.90 -12.47 -14.04
CA GLU A 331 6.28 -11.92 -15.25
C GLU A 331 7.19 -10.91 -15.96
N LEU A 332 7.77 -9.99 -15.21
CA LEU A 332 8.69 -8.98 -15.72
C LEU A 332 9.99 -9.59 -16.26
N PHE A 333 10.51 -10.61 -15.58
CA PHE A 333 11.68 -11.36 -16.03
C PHE A 333 11.40 -12.06 -17.35
N LEU A 334 10.31 -12.83 -17.44
CA LEU A 334 9.96 -13.54 -18.68
C LEU A 334 9.66 -12.56 -19.82
N ALA A 335 8.98 -11.44 -19.58
CA ALA A 335 8.76 -10.42 -20.61
C ALA A 335 10.09 -9.84 -21.13
N SER A 336 11.05 -9.61 -20.24
CA SER A 336 12.39 -9.14 -20.58
C SER A 336 13.18 -10.18 -21.40
N GLN A 337 13.17 -11.46 -20.98
CA GLN A 337 13.81 -12.54 -21.71
C GLN A 337 13.14 -12.79 -23.07
N PHE A 338 11.81 -12.70 -23.12
CA PHE A 338 11.03 -12.86 -24.35
C PHE A 338 11.46 -11.85 -25.42
N MET A 339 11.53 -10.57 -25.08
CA MET A 339 11.94 -9.53 -26.03
C MET A 339 13.37 -9.72 -26.51
N ARG A 340 14.33 -9.96 -25.60
CA ARG A 340 15.73 -10.15 -25.94
C ARG A 340 15.96 -11.44 -26.71
N GLY A 341 15.26 -12.51 -26.37
CA GLY A 341 15.32 -13.77 -27.12
C GLY A 341 14.75 -13.67 -28.55
N MET A 342 13.78 -12.78 -28.77
CA MET A 342 13.34 -12.44 -30.11
C MET A 342 14.35 -11.59 -30.92
N GLY A 343 15.37 -11.04 -30.25
CA GLY A 343 16.36 -10.15 -30.85
C GLY A 343 16.01 -8.65 -30.79
N ALA A 344 15.12 -8.27 -29.90
CA ALA A 344 14.75 -6.87 -29.64
C ALA A 344 15.02 -6.48 -28.16
N ASP A 345 15.17 -5.18 -27.89
CA ASP A 345 15.36 -4.65 -26.54
C ASP A 345 14.31 -3.55 -26.20
N ASN A 346 13.20 -3.53 -26.95
CA ASN A 346 12.10 -2.58 -26.80
C ASN A 346 11.15 -3.07 -25.69
N ILE A 347 11.56 -2.97 -24.45
CA ILE A 347 10.75 -3.26 -23.26
C ILE A 347 10.89 -2.14 -22.25
N ASP A 348 9.77 -1.66 -21.66
CA ASP A 348 9.86 -0.65 -20.60
C ASP A 348 8.69 -0.73 -19.62
N TYR A 349 9.00 -0.55 -18.32
CA TYR A 349 8.03 -0.42 -17.24
C TYR A 349 7.77 1.04 -16.87
N ARG A 350 8.61 1.99 -17.31
CA ARG A 350 8.61 3.41 -16.94
C ARG A 350 7.59 4.18 -17.76
N LEU A 351 6.32 3.77 -17.69
CA LEU A 351 5.26 4.25 -18.56
C LEU A 351 4.93 5.75 -18.35
N ARG A 352 5.12 6.25 -17.12
CA ARG A 352 4.84 7.65 -16.74
C ARG A 352 6.06 8.58 -16.82
N SER A 353 7.25 8.04 -17.05
CA SER A 353 8.48 8.83 -17.08
C SER A 353 8.57 9.72 -18.32
N ALA A 354 9.06 10.95 -18.13
CA ALA A 354 9.34 11.89 -19.22
C ALA A 354 10.86 12.07 -19.46
N ASP A 355 11.71 11.71 -18.48
CA ASP A 355 13.18 11.78 -18.58
C ASP A 355 13.79 10.38 -18.47
N PHE A 356 14.51 9.99 -19.49
CA PHE A 356 15.21 8.71 -19.58
C PHE A 356 16.75 8.85 -19.56
N GLY A 357 17.27 10.07 -19.35
CA GLY A 357 18.69 10.40 -19.51
C GLY A 357 19.63 9.75 -18.50
N ASN A 358 19.17 9.38 -17.31
CA ASN A 358 19.99 8.84 -16.22
C ASN A 358 19.68 7.37 -15.90
N THR A 359 19.28 6.61 -16.88
CA THR A 359 19.01 5.19 -16.71
C THR A 359 20.22 4.36 -17.08
N SER A 360 21.08 4.11 -16.11
CA SER A 360 22.04 3.01 -16.19
C SER A 360 21.29 1.71 -15.82
N ALA A 361 21.35 0.71 -16.69
CA ALA A 361 20.82 -0.62 -16.42
C ALA A 361 21.45 -1.30 -15.17
N VAL A 362 22.48 -0.71 -14.60
CA VAL A 362 23.19 -1.22 -13.43
C VAL A 362 22.68 -0.61 -12.11
N ASN A 363 22.09 0.58 -12.14
CA ASN A 363 21.69 1.30 -10.93
C ASN A 363 20.22 1.05 -10.63
N VAL A 364 19.93 0.40 -9.50
CA VAL A 364 18.57 0.17 -9.02
C VAL A 364 18.18 1.30 -8.06
N ARG A 365 17.17 2.07 -8.42
CA ARG A 365 16.61 3.16 -7.60
C ARG A 365 15.65 2.59 -6.57
N TRP A 366 15.84 2.99 -5.32
CA TRP A 366 15.15 2.43 -4.18
C TRP A 366 14.91 3.47 -3.07
N LEU A 367 14.27 3.09 -1.98
CA LEU A 367 13.94 3.99 -0.86
C LEU A 367 15.17 4.61 -0.17
N GLY A 368 16.38 4.08 -0.39
CA GLY A 368 17.61 4.59 0.23
C GLY A 368 17.77 4.18 1.70
N THR A 369 16.75 3.61 2.31
CA THR A 369 16.70 3.23 3.72
C THR A 369 15.66 2.14 3.95
N SER A 370 15.60 1.56 5.14
CA SER A 370 14.54 0.60 5.49
C SER A 370 13.22 1.31 5.80
N ILE A 371 12.10 0.68 5.48
CA ILE A 371 10.74 1.20 5.77
C ILE A 371 10.57 1.43 7.28
N ALA A 372 11.02 0.49 8.11
CA ALA A 372 10.95 0.63 9.56
C ALA A 372 11.69 1.86 10.09
N SER A 373 12.78 2.29 9.45
CA SER A 373 13.56 3.44 9.87
C SER A 373 12.86 4.78 9.67
N LEU A 374 11.81 4.84 8.82
CA LEU A 374 11.02 6.06 8.59
C LEU A 374 10.43 6.62 9.89
N SER A 375 10.07 5.74 10.85
CA SER A 375 9.54 6.15 12.17
C SER A 375 10.59 6.77 13.11
N THR A 376 11.87 6.78 12.70
CA THR A 376 13.00 7.29 13.49
C THR A 376 13.81 8.39 12.78
N MET A 377 13.32 8.86 11.61
CA MET A 377 13.93 9.98 10.91
C MET A 377 13.83 11.26 11.74
N GLN A 378 14.78 12.17 11.58
CA GLN A 378 14.77 13.46 12.24
C GLN A 378 14.59 14.62 11.27
N ARG A 379 15.04 14.47 10.02
CA ARG A 379 14.82 15.42 8.94
C ARG A 379 14.40 14.68 7.68
N VAL A 380 13.28 15.08 7.09
CA VAL A 380 12.73 14.48 5.87
C VAL A 380 12.38 15.60 4.89
N LEU A 381 13.13 15.70 3.80
CA LEU A 381 12.76 16.55 2.66
C LEU A 381 12.10 15.69 1.60
N VAL A 382 10.93 16.07 1.13
CA VAL A 382 10.20 15.38 0.07
C VAL A 382 10.02 16.32 -1.11
N VAL A 383 10.40 15.87 -2.29
CA VAL A 383 10.30 16.62 -3.55
C VAL A 383 9.31 15.92 -4.47
N GLY A 384 8.27 16.60 -4.90
CA GLY A 384 7.32 16.13 -5.91
C GLY A 384 6.55 14.86 -5.49
N SER A 385 5.82 14.91 -4.37
CA SER A 385 4.92 13.83 -3.93
C SER A 385 3.69 14.36 -3.21
N ASN A 386 2.56 13.72 -3.42
CA ASN A 386 1.45 13.73 -2.48
C ASN A 386 1.65 12.60 -1.47
N LEU A 387 2.66 12.73 -0.60
CA LEU A 387 3.15 11.66 0.28
C LEU A 387 2.03 10.88 0.98
N ARG A 388 0.99 11.58 1.46
CA ARG A 388 -0.16 10.98 2.14
C ARG A 388 -0.95 10.05 1.24
N LYS A 389 -1.18 10.44 -0.01
CA LYS A 389 -2.01 9.69 -0.97
C LYS A 389 -1.19 8.71 -1.81
N ASP A 390 0.03 9.09 -2.19
CA ASP A 390 0.91 8.21 -2.96
C ASP A 390 1.35 7.00 -2.11
N HIS A 391 1.78 7.25 -0.85
CA HIS A 391 2.34 6.23 0.05
C HIS A 391 1.78 6.36 1.47
N PRO A 392 0.52 5.97 1.70
CA PRO A 392 -0.17 6.15 3.00
C PRO A 392 0.58 5.59 4.20
N LEU A 393 1.19 4.40 4.04
CA LEU A 393 1.92 3.73 5.12
C LEU A 393 3.31 4.35 5.38
N PHE A 394 3.96 4.92 4.37
CA PHE A 394 5.18 5.71 4.58
C PHE A 394 4.84 7.03 5.28
N ALA A 395 3.78 7.71 4.85
CA ALA A 395 3.29 8.92 5.49
C ALA A 395 2.97 8.67 6.98
N GLN A 396 2.32 7.55 7.30
CA GLN A 396 2.01 7.15 8.67
C GLN A 396 3.28 6.98 9.51
N ARG A 397 4.33 6.31 9.00
CA ARG A 397 5.61 6.15 9.71
C ARG A 397 6.35 7.48 9.91
N ILE A 398 6.38 8.33 8.89
CA ILE A 398 6.98 9.67 8.99
C ILE A 398 6.18 10.53 10.00
N ARG A 399 4.85 10.42 10.03
CA ARG A 399 3.99 11.08 11.03
C ARG A 399 4.35 10.64 12.45
N GLN A 400 4.64 9.35 12.68
CA GLN A 400 5.15 8.87 13.97
C GLN A 400 6.48 9.56 14.34
N ALA A 401 7.40 9.76 13.39
CA ALA A 401 8.64 10.49 13.63
C ALA A 401 8.38 11.97 13.97
N VAL A 402 7.46 12.63 13.25
CA VAL A 402 7.06 14.04 13.51
C VAL A 402 6.50 14.20 14.92
N ARG A 403 5.68 13.27 15.38
CA ARG A 403 5.17 13.27 16.77
C ARG A 403 6.28 13.14 17.83
N LYS A 404 7.44 12.61 17.45
CA LYS A 404 8.64 12.50 18.30
C LYS A 404 9.61 13.67 18.10
N GLY A 405 9.22 14.71 17.32
CA GLY A 405 10.01 15.92 17.11
C GLY A 405 10.79 15.97 15.79
N ALA A 406 10.58 15.03 14.88
CA ALA A 406 11.16 15.15 13.52
C ALA A 406 10.56 16.35 12.77
N GLN A 407 11.33 16.90 11.86
CA GLN A 407 10.88 17.98 10.97
C GLN A 407 10.80 17.50 9.53
N VAL A 408 9.71 17.87 8.86
CA VAL A 408 9.45 17.55 7.47
C VAL A 408 9.43 18.84 6.65
N ALA A 409 9.99 18.78 5.45
CA ALA A 409 9.92 19.85 4.45
C ALA A 409 9.44 19.30 3.13
N GLN A 410 8.80 20.13 2.31
CA GLN A 410 8.34 19.76 0.99
C GLN A 410 8.74 20.76 -0.08
N ILE A 411 8.91 20.26 -1.31
CA ILE A 411 8.94 21.04 -2.56
C ILE A 411 7.86 20.44 -3.46
N ASN A 412 6.78 21.19 -3.68
CA ASN A 412 5.60 20.73 -4.44
C ASN A 412 4.97 21.92 -5.21
N GLU A 413 4.04 21.59 -6.13
CA GLU A 413 3.25 22.61 -6.84
C GLU A 413 2.22 23.27 -5.94
N VAL A 414 1.63 22.50 -5.03
CA VAL A 414 0.58 22.96 -4.11
C VAL A 414 0.92 22.51 -2.68
N ASN A 415 0.43 23.27 -1.72
CA ASN A 415 0.55 22.90 -0.31
C ASN A 415 -0.49 21.82 0.03
N ARG A 416 -0.08 20.56 0.03
CA ARG A 416 -0.96 19.44 0.30
C ARG A 416 -1.02 19.13 1.80
N ASP A 417 -2.20 18.77 2.27
CA ASP A 417 -2.39 18.28 3.64
C ASP A 417 -1.86 16.85 3.79
N TRP A 418 -0.72 16.70 4.43
CA TRP A 418 -0.14 15.40 4.75
C TRP A 418 -0.57 14.84 6.11
N ALA A 419 -1.57 15.47 6.73
CA ALA A 419 -2.05 15.14 8.07
C ALA A 419 -0.91 15.10 9.11
N MET A 420 0.08 15.98 8.94
CA MET A 420 1.21 16.20 9.86
C MET A 420 1.76 17.63 9.69
N ASN A 421 2.47 18.12 10.71
CA ASN A 421 3.12 19.41 10.62
C ASN A 421 4.30 19.38 9.61
N VAL A 422 4.23 20.22 8.59
CA VAL A 422 5.31 20.47 7.62
C VAL A 422 6.02 21.74 8.03
N ALA A 423 7.25 21.60 8.50
CA ALA A 423 8.03 22.73 9.07
C ALA A 423 8.50 23.74 8.01
N ASN A 424 8.66 23.31 6.76
CA ASN A 424 9.10 24.17 5.67
C ASN A 424 8.46 23.71 4.35
N SER A 425 7.80 24.63 3.64
CA SER A 425 7.17 24.37 2.35
C SER A 425 7.71 25.33 1.31
N ILE A 426 8.22 24.78 0.21
CA ILE A 426 8.60 25.50 -1.00
C ILE A 426 7.56 25.12 -2.05
N ILE A 427 6.64 26.04 -2.34
CA ILE A 427 5.59 25.85 -3.31
C ILE A 427 5.97 26.58 -4.59
N ALA A 428 6.14 25.83 -5.67
CA ALA A 428 6.54 26.33 -6.98
C ALA A 428 6.00 25.42 -8.08
N PRO A 429 5.72 25.96 -9.28
CA PRO A 429 5.39 25.12 -10.43
C PRO A 429 6.43 24.00 -10.63
N SER A 430 6.01 22.85 -11.13
CA SER A 430 6.93 21.70 -11.33
C SER A 430 8.11 22.06 -12.24
N SER A 431 7.90 22.91 -13.26
CA SER A 431 8.96 23.48 -14.11
C SER A 431 10.13 24.10 -13.33
N ASP A 432 9.86 24.62 -12.14
CA ASP A 432 10.81 25.40 -11.34
C ASP A 432 11.42 24.60 -10.17
N TRP A 433 11.09 23.32 -10.00
CA TRP A 433 11.61 22.53 -8.86
C TRP A 433 13.12 22.39 -8.84
N ALA A 434 13.75 22.18 -10.01
CA ALA A 434 15.20 22.14 -10.09
C ALA A 434 15.84 23.50 -9.74
N ALA A 435 15.26 24.61 -10.25
CA ALA A 435 15.70 25.97 -9.92
C ALA A 435 15.47 26.29 -8.43
N SER A 436 14.33 25.87 -7.86
CA SER A 436 14.01 26.04 -6.45
C SER A 436 14.99 25.29 -5.55
N LEU A 437 15.33 24.04 -5.89
CA LEU A 437 16.36 23.27 -5.19
C LEU A 437 17.72 24.02 -5.24
N MET A 438 18.16 24.39 -6.41
CA MET A 438 19.44 25.09 -6.61
C MET A 438 19.50 26.41 -5.82
N THR A 439 18.48 27.27 -5.94
CA THR A 439 18.41 28.54 -5.22
C THR A 439 18.46 28.37 -3.71
N ASN A 440 17.73 27.39 -3.17
CA ASN A 440 17.70 27.11 -1.72
C ASN A 440 18.96 26.39 -1.22
N MET A 441 19.72 25.76 -2.11
CA MET A 441 21.09 25.30 -1.85
C MET A 441 22.10 26.44 -1.84
N ASP A 442 22.10 27.30 -2.87
CA ASP A 442 23.06 28.40 -3.01
C ASP A 442 22.97 29.43 -1.87
N ASN A 443 21.76 29.70 -1.38
CA ASN A 443 21.57 30.57 -0.20
C ASN A 443 21.76 29.83 1.15
N GLY A 444 22.11 28.56 1.13
CA GLY A 444 22.38 27.72 2.31
C GLY A 444 21.16 27.32 3.16
N ARG A 445 19.95 27.67 2.75
CA ARG A 445 18.73 27.46 3.54
C ARG A 445 18.45 25.98 3.79
N LEU A 446 18.56 25.14 2.75
CA LEU A 446 18.32 23.70 2.87
C LEU A 446 19.44 23.01 3.65
N GLN A 447 20.70 23.41 3.44
CA GLN A 447 21.84 22.89 4.21
C GLN A 447 21.70 23.22 5.69
N GLN A 448 21.36 24.48 6.02
CA GLN A 448 21.15 24.89 7.40
C GLN A 448 20.02 24.11 8.08
N TRP A 449 18.92 23.86 7.34
CA TRP A 449 17.78 23.11 7.86
C TRP A 449 18.08 21.60 8.01
N LEU A 450 18.73 20.98 7.03
CA LEU A 450 19.17 19.58 7.11
C LEU A 450 20.32 19.37 8.09
N GLY A 451 21.09 20.42 8.38
CA GLY A 451 22.32 20.39 9.17
C GLY A 451 23.51 19.83 8.40
N THR A 452 24.71 20.14 8.87
CA THR A 452 25.99 19.68 8.29
C THR A 452 26.31 18.24 8.73
N PRO A 453 27.26 17.53 8.09
CA PRO A 453 27.68 16.19 8.51
C PRO A 453 28.19 16.14 9.97
N ASP A 454 28.85 17.23 10.42
CA ASP A 454 29.47 17.33 11.75
C ASP A 454 28.46 17.61 12.89
N VAL A 455 27.22 17.99 12.55
CA VAL A 455 26.15 18.18 13.53
C VAL A 455 25.36 16.89 13.65
N ALA A 456 25.39 16.27 14.81
CA ALA A 456 24.66 15.02 15.12
C ALA A 456 23.12 15.23 15.11
N VAL A 457 22.55 15.53 13.96
CA VAL A 457 21.08 15.69 13.76
C VAL A 457 20.40 14.35 13.53
N GLY A 458 21.08 13.22 13.74
CA GLY A 458 20.50 11.89 13.52
C GLY A 458 20.23 11.59 12.04
N ARG A 459 19.19 10.74 11.76
CA ARG A 459 18.89 10.27 10.41
C ARG A 459 18.19 11.32 9.57
N LYS A 460 18.75 11.59 8.38
CA LYS A 460 18.26 12.58 7.42
C LYS A 460 18.03 11.94 6.07
N VAL A 461 16.97 12.33 5.37
CA VAL A 461 16.64 11.78 4.07
C VAL A 461 16.06 12.84 3.14
N ILE A 462 16.35 12.72 1.86
CA ILE A 462 15.77 13.48 0.76
C ILE A 462 15.02 12.49 -0.11
N PHE A 463 13.70 12.52 -0.10
CA PHE A 463 12.86 11.65 -0.92
C PHE A 463 12.44 12.34 -2.21
N LEU A 464 12.64 11.63 -3.32
CA LEU A 464 12.07 11.97 -4.62
C LEU A 464 10.78 11.18 -4.80
N GLY A 465 9.66 11.87 -4.87
CA GLY A 465 8.34 11.27 -5.06
C GLY A 465 8.01 10.97 -6.51
N ASN A 466 6.80 10.46 -6.77
CA ASN A 466 6.36 10.05 -8.09
C ASN A 466 6.44 11.19 -9.12
N ALA A 467 5.98 12.41 -8.76
CA ALA A 467 6.05 13.55 -9.67
C ALA A 467 7.50 13.97 -9.98
N ALA A 468 8.41 13.91 -9.01
CA ALA A 468 9.83 14.18 -9.24
C ALA A 468 10.50 13.09 -10.09
N ALA A 469 10.14 11.83 -9.89
CA ALA A 469 10.68 10.69 -10.65
C ALA A 469 10.19 10.68 -12.11
N HIS A 470 8.97 11.14 -12.37
CA HIS A 470 8.38 11.19 -13.70
C HIS A 470 8.60 12.52 -14.42
N HIS A 471 9.25 13.48 -13.75
CA HIS A 471 9.47 14.83 -14.29
C HIS A 471 10.39 14.83 -15.52
N ALA A 472 10.18 15.77 -16.45
CA ALA A 472 11.03 15.95 -17.63
C ALA A 472 12.49 16.31 -17.29
N ASN A 473 12.74 16.87 -16.09
CA ASN A 473 14.07 17.16 -15.56
C ASN A 473 14.42 16.24 -14.37
N ALA A 474 13.90 15.01 -14.31
CA ALA A 474 14.12 14.09 -13.19
C ALA A 474 15.60 13.81 -12.92
N SER A 475 16.41 13.71 -13.97
CA SER A 475 17.86 13.54 -13.90
C SER A 475 18.56 14.70 -13.20
N GLN A 476 18.14 15.93 -13.47
CA GLN A 476 18.69 17.13 -12.85
C GLN A 476 18.24 17.28 -11.39
N ILE A 477 16.97 17.00 -11.10
CA ILE A 477 16.45 16.99 -9.73
C ILE A 477 17.22 15.97 -8.88
N LEU A 478 17.50 14.78 -9.41
CA LEU A 478 18.32 13.79 -8.73
C LEU A 478 19.74 14.28 -8.47
N ALA A 479 20.41 14.89 -9.46
CA ALA A 479 21.77 15.41 -9.32
C ALA A 479 21.85 16.48 -8.22
N LEU A 480 20.88 17.39 -8.16
CA LEU A 480 20.77 18.42 -7.12
C LEU A 480 20.47 17.80 -5.74
N ALA A 481 19.57 16.83 -5.66
CA ALA A 481 19.29 16.11 -4.42
C ALA A 481 20.54 15.41 -3.89
N GLN A 482 21.35 14.81 -4.76
CA GLN A 482 22.64 14.21 -4.39
C GLN A 482 23.69 15.20 -3.92
N ALA A 483 23.82 16.33 -4.61
CA ALA A 483 24.72 17.41 -4.19
C ALA A 483 24.34 17.90 -2.79
N LEU A 484 23.04 18.09 -2.53
CA LEU A 484 22.53 18.45 -1.22
C LEU A 484 22.79 17.33 -0.17
N ALA A 485 22.59 16.07 -0.53
CA ALA A 485 22.86 14.94 0.34
C ALA A 485 24.34 14.84 0.72
N THR A 486 25.23 15.03 -0.25
CA THR A 486 26.69 15.06 -0.01
C THR A 486 27.07 16.20 0.95
N ALA A 487 26.52 17.39 0.75
CA ALA A 487 26.79 18.55 1.60
C ALA A 487 26.25 18.41 3.03
N THR A 488 25.20 17.61 3.24
CA THR A 488 24.49 17.52 4.52
C THR A 488 24.65 16.18 5.24
N GLY A 489 25.17 15.15 4.59
CA GLY A 489 25.16 13.76 5.10
C GLY A 489 23.78 13.11 5.11
N ALA A 490 22.83 13.62 4.32
CA ALA A 490 21.53 12.99 4.13
C ALA A 490 21.63 11.82 3.15
N VAL A 491 20.62 10.95 3.16
CA VAL A 491 20.47 9.86 2.18
C VAL A 491 19.45 10.30 1.13
N VAL A 492 19.70 10.03 -0.16
CA VAL A 492 18.69 10.19 -1.21
C VAL A 492 17.91 8.89 -1.35
N GLY A 493 16.58 8.98 -1.41
CA GLY A 493 15.69 7.86 -1.63
C GLY A 493 14.60 8.16 -2.66
N TYR A 494 14.07 7.12 -3.29
CA TYR A 494 12.90 7.20 -4.15
C TYR A 494 11.68 6.62 -3.42
N LEU A 495 10.59 7.37 -3.45
CA LEU A 495 9.26 6.85 -3.15
C LEU A 495 8.75 6.19 -4.44
N THR A 496 9.14 4.93 -4.66
CA THR A 496 8.84 4.23 -5.91
C THR A 496 7.35 3.97 -6.06
N GLU A 497 6.81 4.09 -7.28
CA GLU A 497 5.39 4.19 -7.54
C GLU A 497 4.61 2.89 -7.21
N ALA A 498 5.08 1.76 -7.73
CA ALA A 498 4.34 0.50 -7.77
C ALA A 498 4.99 -0.60 -6.94
N ALA A 499 4.22 -1.63 -6.64
CA ALA A 499 4.61 -2.76 -5.81
C ALA A 499 5.94 -3.42 -6.22
N ASN A 500 6.28 -3.36 -7.50
CA ASN A 500 7.45 -4.04 -8.06
C ASN A 500 8.33 -3.16 -8.94
N THR A 501 8.30 -1.84 -8.78
CA THR A 501 9.20 -0.91 -9.49
C THR A 501 10.67 -1.28 -9.29
N VAL A 502 11.05 -1.71 -8.08
CA VAL A 502 12.42 -2.16 -7.77
C VAL A 502 12.71 -3.50 -8.47
N GLY A 503 11.78 -4.44 -8.42
CA GLY A 503 11.91 -5.73 -9.09
C GLY A 503 12.04 -5.59 -10.62
N ALA A 504 11.29 -4.70 -11.24
CA ALA A 504 11.38 -4.42 -12.68
C ALA A 504 12.78 -3.98 -13.09
N GLN A 505 13.44 -3.14 -12.29
CA GLN A 505 14.84 -2.74 -12.51
C GLN A 505 15.79 -3.91 -12.33
N LEU A 506 15.62 -4.72 -11.28
CA LEU A 506 16.48 -5.88 -10.98
C LEU A 506 16.47 -6.93 -12.10
N VAL A 507 15.33 -7.14 -12.74
CA VAL A 507 15.21 -8.11 -13.85
C VAL A 507 15.41 -7.47 -15.23
N GLY A 508 15.74 -6.18 -15.27
CA GLY A 508 16.05 -5.46 -16.51
C GLY A 508 14.85 -5.32 -17.44
N ALA A 509 13.65 -5.07 -16.91
CA ALA A 509 12.43 -4.81 -17.70
C ALA A 509 12.44 -3.38 -18.29
N MET A 510 13.58 -2.97 -18.86
CA MET A 510 13.80 -1.67 -19.50
C MET A 510 14.88 -1.82 -20.57
N PRO A 511 14.97 -0.91 -21.56
CA PRO A 511 16.01 -0.97 -22.59
C PRO A 511 17.42 -0.92 -21.99
N THR A 512 18.33 -1.73 -22.50
CA THR A 512 19.72 -1.78 -22.01
C THR A 512 20.73 -1.13 -22.96
N SER A 513 20.43 -1.09 -24.27
CA SER A 513 21.34 -0.54 -25.29
C SER A 513 20.63 0.33 -26.31
N ASN A 514 20.09 -0.25 -27.35
CA ASN A 514 19.47 0.44 -28.48
C ASN A 514 17.95 0.26 -28.53
N GLY A 515 17.34 -0.26 -27.47
CA GLY A 515 15.89 -0.42 -27.38
C GLY A 515 15.15 0.90 -27.21
N LEU A 516 13.92 0.94 -27.68
CA LEU A 516 13.00 2.05 -27.50
C LEU A 516 12.48 2.06 -26.06
N ASN A 517 12.45 3.24 -25.43
CA ASN A 517 11.78 3.44 -24.13
C ASN A 517 10.27 3.64 -24.33
N ALA A 518 9.52 3.66 -23.23
CA ALA A 518 8.07 3.76 -23.26
C ALA A 518 7.55 4.99 -24.03
N ALA A 519 8.17 6.15 -23.86
CA ALA A 519 7.79 7.37 -24.57
C ALA A 519 8.01 7.23 -26.09
N GLN A 520 9.12 6.63 -26.49
CA GLN A 520 9.43 6.37 -27.91
C GLN A 520 8.47 5.32 -28.52
N MET A 521 8.13 4.28 -27.76
CA MET A 521 7.17 3.25 -28.19
C MET A 521 5.75 3.77 -28.37
N LEU A 522 5.36 4.79 -27.59
CA LEU A 522 4.03 5.41 -27.62
C LEU A 522 3.99 6.73 -28.40
N ALA A 523 5.09 7.12 -29.07
CA ALA A 523 5.14 8.34 -29.88
C ALA A 523 4.19 8.25 -31.07
N SER A 524 3.41 9.33 -31.31
CA SER A 524 2.44 9.41 -32.40
C SER A 524 3.08 9.55 -33.78
N ASP A 525 4.28 10.15 -33.83
CA ASP A 525 5.01 10.49 -35.05
C ASP A 525 6.32 9.69 -35.12
N GLY A 526 6.51 9.01 -36.26
CA GLY A 526 7.76 8.29 -36.52
C GLY A 526 7.93 6.98 -35.74
N ASN A 527 6.87 6.40 -35.18
CA ASN A 527 6.94 5.15 -34.47
C ASN A 527 7.35 4.00 -35.40
N ALA A 528 8.52 3.42 -35.15
CA ALA A 528 9.05 2.29 -35.91
C ALA A 528 8.37 0.96 -35.57
N LEU A 529 7.56 0.92 -34.50
CA LEU A 529 6.90 -0.32 -34.06
C LEU A 529 5.74 -0.70 -34.99
N LYS A 530 5.64 -2.00 -35.26
CA LYS A 530 4.56 -2.63 -35.98
C LYS A 530 3.73 -3.53 -35.08
N ALA A 531 4.27 -3.95 -33.96
CA ALA A 531 3.54 -4.72 -32.99
C ALA A 531 3.91 -4.32 -31.55
N ALA A 532 2.93 -4.47 -30.64
CA ALA A 532 3.12 -4.25 -29.21
C ALA A 532 2.48 -5.36 -28.38
N LEU A 533 3.17 -5.75 -27.30
CA LEU A 533 2.64 -6.57 -26.21
C LEU A 533 2.45 -5.68 -24.99
N LEU A 534 1.23 -5.62 -24.46
CA LEU A 534 0.87 -4.87 -23.24
C LEU A 534 0.68 -5.85 -22.10
N LEU A 535 1.54 -5.82 -21.08
CA LEU A 535 1.45 -6.71 -19.91
C LEU A 535 0.90 -5.95 -18.71
N GLY A 536 -0.34 -6.19 -18.38
CA GLY A 536 -1.00 -5.66 -17.17
C GLY A 536 -1.12 -4.13 -17.12
N CYS A 537 -0.99 -3.44 -18.26
CA CYS A 537 -1.07 -1.98 -18.34
C CYS A 537 -2.22 -1.50 -19.23
N GLU A 538 -2.72 -0.32 -18.90
CA GLU A 538 -3.75 0.42 -19.63
C GLU A 538 -3.15 1.76 -20.07
N PRO A 539 -2.55 1.88 -21.27
CA PRO A 539 -1.79 3.05 -21.70
C PRO A 539 -2.52 4.38 -21.57
N ALA A 540 -3.85 4.39 -21.70
CA ALA A 540 -4.68 5.58 -21.51
C ALA A 540 -4.54 6.18 -20.09
N PHE A 541 -4.32 5.35 -19.07
CA PHE A 541 -4.25 5.74 -17.66
C PHE A 541 -2.85 5.59 -17.06
N ASP A 542 -2.07 4.64 -17.58
CA ASP A 542 -0.79 4.24 -17.00
C ASP A 542 0.42 4.89 -17.67
N SER A 543 0.23 5.60 -18.81
CA SER A 543 1.34 6.22 -19.54
C SER A 543 1.26 7.75 -19.58
N ALA A 544 2.42 8.38 -19.68
CA ALA A 544 2.51 9.83 -19.90
C ALA A 544 1.92 10.26 -21.27
N ALA A 545 1.84 9.34 -22.23
CA ALA A 545 1.23 9.60 -23.53
C ALA A 545 -0.31 9.58 -23.48
N GLY A 546 -0.91 8.96 -22.45
CA GLY A 546 -2.36 8.92 -22.28
C GLY A 546 -3.11 8.46 -23.54
N GLN A 547 -4.17 9.16 -23.91
CA GLN A 547 -4.97 8.85 -25.10
C GLN A 547 -4.19 8.92 -26.42
N ALA A 548 -3.17 9.79 -26.50
CA ALA A 548 -2.31 9.85 -27.69
C ALA A 548 -1.52 8.54 -27.89
N GLY A 549 -1.08 7.91 -26.81
CA GLY A 549 -0.46 6.58 -26.86
C GLY A 549 -1.41 5.49 -27.34
N VAL A 550 -2.69 5.52 -26.95
CA VAL A 550 -3.72 4.60 -27.46
C VAL A 550 -3.90 4.76 -28.96
N VAL A 551 -3.96 6.00 -29.46
CA VAL A 551 -4.05 6.29 -30.90
C VAL A 551 -2.80 5.82 -31.64
N ALA A 552 -1.61 5.93 -31.04
CA ALA A 552 -0.37 5.41 -31.64
C ALA A 552 -0.37 3.87 -31.74
N LEU A 553 -0.80 3.20 -30.68
CA LEU A 553 -0.95 1.74 -30.66
C LEU A 553 -1.96 1.24 -31.71
N ALA A 554 -3.12 1.89 -31.84
CA ALA A 554 -4.15 1.51 -32.81
C ALA A 554 -3.69 1.58 -34.28
N LYS A 555 -2.56 2.24 -34.58
CA LYS A 555 -1.96 2.28 -35.93
C LYS A 555 -1.03 1.10 -36.20
N MET A 556 -0.70 0.30 -35.21
CA MET A 556 0.18 -0.87 -35.35
C MET A 556 -0.56 -2.01 -36.07
N GLN A 557 0.20 -2.95 -36.62
CA GLN A 557 -0.35 -4.12 -37.31
C GLN A 557 -0.90 -5.17 -36.35
N MET A 558 -0.36 -5.22 -35.11
CA MET A 558 -0.82 -6.12 -34.07
C MET A 558 -0.54 -5.56 -32.69
N VAL A 559 -1.57 -5.46 -31.85
CA VAL A 559 -1.47 -5.13 -30.44
C VAL A 559 -2.11 -6.25 -29.62
N VAL A 560 -1.31 -6.85 -28.74
CA VAL A 560 -1.73 -7.92 -27.84
C VAL A 560 -1.83 -7.37 -26.42
N SER A 561 -2.99 -7.42 -25.79
CA SER A 561 -3.21 -7.00 -24.42
C SER A 561 -3.37 -8.21 -23.50
N MET A 562 -2.46 -8.39 -22.57
CA MET A 562 -2.53 -9.36 -21.48
C MET A 562 -3.07 -8.66 -20.24
N SER A 563 -4.33 -8.88 -19.90
CA SER A 563 -5.01 -8.19 -18.81
C SER A 563 -5.99 -9.08 -18.06
N ALA A 564 -6.24 -8.78 -16.78
CA ALA A 564 -7.30 -9.41 -16.00
C ALA A 564 -8.70 -8.88 -16.37
N PHE A 565 -8.77 -7.78 -17.12
CA PHE A 565 -10.00 -7.06 -17.46
C PHE A 565 -10.17 -6.86 -18.97
N LYS A 566 -11.39 -6.65 -19.41
CA LYS A 566 -11.72 -6.25 -20.79
C LYS A 566 -11.33 -4.79 -21.00
N THR A 567 -10.05 -4.57 -21.27
CA THR A 567 -9.45 -3.24 -21.44
C THR A 567 -8.66 -3.15 -22.75
N ASN A 568 -8.24 -1.95 -23.14
CA ASN A 568 -7.49 -1.66 -24.36
C ASN A 568 -8.22 -2.08 -25.67
N MET A 569 -9.54 -2.28 -25.63
CA MET A 569 -10.33 -2.74 -26.77
C MET A 569 -10.31 -1.77 -27.96
N ASP A 570 -9.96 -0.51 -27.71
CA ASP A 570 -9.88 0.53 -28.75
C ASP A 570 -8.60 0.39 -29.61
N CYS A 571 -7.53 -0.17 -29.05
CA CYS A 571 -6.24 -0.30 -29.74
C CYS A 571 -5.74 -1.73 -29.91
N ALA A 572 -6.26 -2.69 -29.15
CA ALA A 572 -5.81 -4.08 -29.20
C ALA A 572 -6.52 -4.88 -30.31
N ASP A 573 -5.81 -5.92 -30.82
CA ASP A 573 -6.33 -6.93 -31.75
C ASP A 573 -6.57 -8.25 -31.03
N VAL A 574 -5.87 -8.51 -29.93
CA VAL A 574 -5.98 -9.73 -29.12
C VAL A 574 -6.02 -9.37 -27.64
N LEU A 575 -6.96 -9.96 -26.92
CA LEU A 575 -7.06 -9.90 -25.46
C LEU A 575 -6.77 -11.29 -24.88
N LEU A 576 -5.76 -11.40 -24.02
CA LEU A 576 -5.39 -12.64 -23.33
C LEU A 576 -5.69 -12.49 -21.84
N PRO A 577 -6.59 -13.32 -21.26
CA PRO A 577 -6.97 -13.24 -19.86
C PRO A 577 -5.86 -13.70 -18.95
N ILE A 578 -5.29 -12.78 -18.15
CA ILE A 578 -4.29 -13.11 -17.14
C ILE A 578 -4.86 -13.05 -15.72
N ALA A 579 -4.28 -13.87 -14.87
CA ALA A 579 -4.66 -14.01 -13.47
C ALA A 579 -4.10 -12.82 -12.65
N PRO A 580 -4.93 -12.08 -11.88
CA PRO A 580 -4.45 -11.06 -10.94
C PRO A 580 -3.74 -11.69 -9.73
N PHE A 581 -3.14 -10.87 -8.86
CA PHE A 581 -2.29 -11.31 -7.74
C PHE A 581 -2.94 -12.36 -6.80
N THR A 582 -4.25 -12.36 -6.67
CA THR A 582 -4.96 -13.36 -5.85
C THR A 582 -5.10 -14.72 -6.52
N GLU A 583 -4.94 -14.78 -7.83
CA GLU A 583 -5.14 -15.96 -8.68
C GLU A 583 -3.83 -16.55 -9.22
N THR A 584 -2.70 -15.92 -8.92
CA THR A 584 -1.35 -16.36 -9.32
C THR A 584 -0.40 -16.40 -8.14
N SER A 585 0.67 -17.18 -8.25
CA SER A 585 1.83 -17.09 -7.36
C SER A 585 2.86 -16.16 -7.99
N GLY A 586 3.57 -15.41 -7.17
CA GLY A 586 4.59 -14.49 -7.65
C GLY A 586 5.37 -13.81 -6.52
N THR A 587 6.25 -12.91 -6.91
CA THR A 587 7.13 -12.16 -5.99
C THR A 587 7.08 -10.68 -6.31
N PHE A 588 7.00 -9.83 -5.29
CA PHE A 588 7.23 -8.39 -5.38
C PHE A 588 8.50 -8.00 -4.63
N VAL A 589 9.22 -7.02 -5.15
CA VAL A 589 10.35 -6.39 -4.47
C VAL A 589 9.97 -4.96 -4.11
N ASN A 590 9.76 -4.71 -2.83
CA ASN A 590 9.28 -3.44 -2.34
C ASN A 590 10.32 -2.30 -2.41
N ALA A 591 9.95 -1.09 -2.01
CA ALA A 591 10.81 0.09 -2.09
C ALA A 591 12.13 -0.04 -1.32
N GLU A 592 12.19 -0.83 -0.24
CA GLU A 592 13.45 -1.08 0.49
C GLU A 592 14.30 -2.22 -0.10
N GLY A 593 13.86 -2.84 -1.20
CA GLY A 593 14.55 -3.95 -1.83
C GLY A 593 14.24 -5.32 -1.25
N ARG A 594 13.21 -5.45 -0.42
CA ARG A 594 12.79 -6.71 0.18
C ARG A 594 11.94 -7.51 -0.80
N ALA A 595 12.42 -8.67 -1.22
CA ALA A 595 11.64 -9.63 -1.98
C ALA A 595 10.62 -10.34 -1.07
N GLN A 596 9.37 -10.37 -1.49
CA GLN A 596 8.26 -10.98 -0.78
C GLN A 596 7.44 -11.84 -1.75
N SER A 597 7.49 -13.15 -1.56
CA SER A 597 6.75 -14.11 -2.38
C SER A 597 5.38 -14.42 -1.76
N PHE A 598 4.41 -14.72 -2.62
CA PHE A 598 3.05 -15.10 -2.25
C PHE A 598 2.54 -16.20 -3.16
N HIS A 599 1.48 -16.88 -2.71
CA HIS A 599 0.81 -17.93 -3.46
C HIS A 599 -0.59 -17.50 -3.87
N ALA A 600 -1.09 -18.09 -4.95
CA ALA A 600 -2.49 -17.96 -5.34
C ALA A 600 -3.42 -18.32 -4.17
N VAL A 601 -4.40 -17.48 -3.90
CA VAL A 601 -5.38 -17.68 -2.81
C VAL A 601 -6.71 -18.22 -3.32
N VAL A 602 -7.02 -18.02 -4.60
CA VAL A 602 -8.16 -18.57 -5.34
C VAL A 602 -7.70 -19.12 -6.68
N LYS A 603 -8.52 -19.96 -7.30
CA LYS A 603 -8.28 -20.42 -8.67
C LYS A 603 -8.58 -19.27 -9.65
N PRO A 604 -7.89 -19.20 -10.78
CA PRO A 604 -8.19 -18.25 -11.84
C PRO A 604 -9.66 -18.30 -12.27
N LEU A 605 -10.22 -17.14 -12.59
CA LEU A 605 -11.60 -17.02 -13.04
C LEU A 605 -11.72 -17.39 -14.52
N GLY A 606 -12.70 -18.26 -14.85
CA GLY A 606 -12.90 -18.72 -16.23
C GLY A 606 -11.67 -19.44 -16.78
N GLU A 607 -11.21 -19.02 -17.94
CA GLU A 607 -10.00 -19.54 -18.60
C GLU A 607 -8.74 -18.70 -18.34
N ALA A 608 -8.79 -17.71 -17.44
CA ALA A 608 -7.63 -16.89 -17.11
C ALA A 608 -6.45 -17.76 -16.65
N ARG A 609 -5.24 -17.34 -17.03
CA ARG A 609 -3.99 -18.04 -16.69
C ARG A 609 -2.98 -17.09 -16.06
N PRO A 610 -2.11 -17.56 -15.14
CA PRO A 610 -0.96 -16.78 -14.70
C PRO A 610 -0.17 -16.25 -15.91
N ALA A 611 0.14 -14.94 -15.90
CA ALA A 611 0.77 -14.31 -17.06
C ALA A 611 2.15 -14.94 -17.38
N TRP A 612 2.90 -15.38 -16.34
CA TRP A 612 4.15 -16.08 -16.55
C TRP A 612 3.98 -17.38 -17.37
N LYS A 613 2.86 -18.12 -17.21
CA LYS A 613 2.55 -19.31 -18.02
C LYS A 613 2.25 -18.95 -19.48
N VAL A 614 1.54 -17.85 -19.69
CA VAL A 614 1.22 -17.36 -21.03
C VAL A 614 2.50 -16.94 -21.75
N LEU A 615 3.37 -16.16 -21.11
CA LEU A 615 4.68 -15.75 -21.65
C LEU A 615 5.58 -16.95 -21.93
N ARG A 616 5.60 -17.93 -21.02
CA ARG A 616 6.36 -19.18 -21.21
C ARG A 616 5.93 -19.92 -22.49
N VAL A 617 4.62 -20.08 -22.72
CA VAL A 617 4.11 -20.77 -23.89
C VAL A 617 4.39 -19.97 -25.17
N LEU A 618 4.18 -18.65 -25.16
CA LEU A 618 4.52 -17.79 -26.29
C LEU A 618 6.03 -17.84 -26.62
N GLY A 619 6.90 -17.84 -25.60
CA GLY A 619 8.33 -17.99 -25.76
C GLY A 619 8.69 -19.29 -26.50
N ASN A 620 8.13 -20.43 -26.10
CA ASN A 620 8.33 -21.72 -26.73
C ASN A 620 7.79 -21.74 -28.18
N MET A 621 6.60 -21.16 -28.44
CA MET A 621 6.00 -21.08 -29.78
C MET A 621 6.83 -20.20 -30.75
N LEU A 622 7.61 -19.28 -30.21
CA LEU A 622 8.50 -18.38 -30.96
C LEU A 622 9.95 -18.84 -30.96
N ASP A 623 10.19 -20.08 -30.53
CA ASP A 623 11.52 -20.73 -30.49
C ASP A 623 12.55 -19.92 -29.65
N VAL A 624 12.10 -19.22 -28.62
CA VAL A 624 12.96 -18.50 -27.69
C VAL A 624 13.55 -19.46 -26.66
N ALA A 625 14.87 -19.54 -26.60
CA ALA A 625 15.57 -20.44 -25.69
C ALA A 625 15.35 -20.06 -24.20
N GLY A 626 15.29 -21.06 -23.31
CA GLY A 626 15.23 -20.85 -21.86
C GLY A 626 13.83 -20.57 -21.33
N PHE A 627 12.77 -21.04 -21.99
CA PHE A 627 11.38 -20.91 -21.56
C PHE A 627 10.76 -22.22 -21.03
N ASP A 628 11.58 -23.22 -20.70
CA ASP A 628 11.11 -24.51 -20.17
C ASP A 628 11.00 -24.45 -18.62
N PHE A 629 9.92 -23.81 -18.13
CA PHE A 629 9.64 -23.70 -16.71
C PHE A 629 8.34 -24.43 -16.35
N ASP A 630 8.34 -25.19 -15.26
CA ASP A 630 7.15 -25.86 -14.73
C ASP A 630 6.46 -25.08 -13.61
N SER A 631 7.20 -24.20 -12.92
CA SER A 631 6.70 -23.43 -11.77
C SER A 631 7.18 -21.98 -11.76
N SER A 632 6.44 -21.11 -11.06
CA SER A 632 6.88 -19.73 -10.81
C SER A 632 8.15 -19.67 -9.97
N GLN A 633 8.41 -20.67 -9.12
CA GLN A 633 9.63 -20.78 -8.33
C GLN A 633 10.87 -20.99 -9.20
N GLU A 634 10.77 -21.79 -10.28
CA GLU A 634 11.85 -21.96 -11.24
C GLU A 634 12.13 -20.66 -12.01
N VAL A 635 11.06 -19.94 -12.40
CA VAL A 635 11.20 -18.61 -13.04
C VAL A 635 11.88 -17.64 -12.09
N LEU A 636 11.48 -17.60 -10.83
CA LEU A 636 12.12 -16.76 -9.81
C LEU A 636 13.59 -17.13 -9.59
N ALA A 637 13.90 -18.42 -9.54
CA ALA A 637 15.28 -18.88 -9.42
C ALA A 637 16.13 -18.46 -10.63
N ALA A 638 15.58 -18.53 -11.85
CA ALA A 638 16.23 -18.07 -13.06
C ALA A 638 16.42 -16.54 -13.10
N ALA A 639 15.48 -15.77 -12.50
CA ALA A 639 15.60 -14.32 -12.36
C ALA A 639 16.78 -13.90 -11.47
N ASN A 640 17.25 -14.80 -10.60
CA ASN A 640 18.43 -14.66 -9.75
C ASN A 640 18.46 -13.32 -8.98
N LEU A 641 17.55 -13.15 -8.04
CA LEU A 641 17.49 -12.00 -7.12
C LEU A 641 18.48 -12.18 -5.95
N ASP A 642 19.73 -12.51 -6.21
CA ASP A 642 20.70 -12.74 -5.17
C ASP A 642 21.28 -11.44 -4.56
N ALA A 643 22.03 -11.60 -3.45
CA ALA A 643 22.65 -10.49 -2.72
C ALA A 643 23.66 -9.69 -3.58
N SER A 644 24.20 -10.26 -4.67
CA SER A 644 25.13 -9.54 -5.54
C SER A 644 24.42 -8.43 -6.35
N LYS A 645 23.15 -8.65 -6.71
CA LYS A 645 22.32 -7.61 -7.34
C LYS A 645 21.89 -6.51 -6.36
N LEU A 646 21.80 -6.81 -5.06
CA LEU A 646 21.50 -5.83 -4.03
C LEU A 646 22.64 -4.80 -3.85
N SER A 647 23.88 -5.12 -4.24
CA SER A 647 24.99 -4.15 -4.27
C SER A 647 24.79 -3.04 -5.31
N ASN A 648 23.87 -3.25 -6.28
CA ASN A 648 23.51 -2.26 -7.30
C ASN A 648 22.44 -1.26 -6.81
N PHE A 649 21.96 -1.39 -5.60
CA PHE A 649 21.03 -0.43 -4.98
C PHE A 649 21.74 0.89 -4.74
N THR A 650 21.62 1.79 -5.70
CA THR A 650 22.23 3.10 -5.60
C THR A 650 21.31 4.14 -6.23
N ASN A 651 21.09 5.21 -5.48
CA ASN A 651 20.43 6.41 -5.99
C ASN A 651 21.44 7.43 -6.54
N THR A 652 22.69 7.01 -6.80
CA THR A 652 23.73 7.89 -7.30
C THR A 652 23.63 8.12 -8.82
N VAL A 653 24.04 9.27 -9.29
CA VAL A 653 24.17 9.64 -10.72
C VAL A 653 25.64 9.49 -11.13
N ALA A 654 25.89 9.03 -12.34
CA ALA A 654 27.21 9.22 -12.94
C ALA A 654 27.49 10.75 -13.04
N THR A 655 28.65 11.17 -12.64
CA THR A 655 29.08 12.55 -12.33
C THR A 655 28.99 13.61 -13.46
N THR A 656 28.32 13.33 -14.56
CA THR A 656 28.22 14.18 -15.75
C THR A 656 26.87 14.89 -15.93
N ALA A 657 25.93 14.77 -15.00
CA ALA A 657 24.71 15.58 -15.05
C ALA A 657 25.09 17.04 -14.78
N SER A 658 25.06 17.85 -15.83
CA SER A 658 25.39 19.26 -15.79
C SER A 658 24.56 20.00 -14.74
N THR A 659 25.21 20.67 -13.81
CA THR A 659 24.59 21.64 -12.90
C THR A 659 24.31 22.99 -13.63
N THR A 660 24.20 22.97 -14.97
CA THR A 660 23.81 24.14 -15.75
C THR A 660 22.40 24.59 -15.39
N SER A 661 22.14 25.88 -15.58
CA SER A 661 20.84 26.51 -15.29
C SER A 661 19.67 25.66 -15.83
N PRO A 662 18.65 25.35 -15.00
CA PRO A 662 17.53 24.52 -15.41
C PRO A 662 16.82 25.16 -16.61
N GLN A 663 16.54 24.35 -17.63
CA GLN A 663 15.56 24.75 -18.65
C GLN A 663 14.15 24.51 -18.08
N ALA A 664 13.35 25.58 -18.07
CA ALA A 664 11.94 25.46 -17.76
C ALA A 664 11.26 24.53 -18.79
N THR A 665 10.67 23.43 -18.34
CA THR A 665 9.91 22.52 -19.20
C THR A 665 8.43 22.69 -18.90
N ALA A 666 7.61 22.84 -19.96
CA ALA A 666 6.17 23.04 -19.84
C ALA A 666 5.40 21.76 -19.46
N ASN A 667 6.08 20.62 -19.32
CA ASN A 667 5.43 19.35 -19.08
C ASN A 667 5.13 19.14 -17.60
N VAL A 668 3.84 19.02 -17.27
CA VAL A 668 3.38 18.58 -15.95
C VAL A 668 3.74 17.10 -15.77
N PRO A 669 4.33 16.69 -14.64
CA PRO A 669 4.63 15.28 -14.37
C PRO A 669 3.38 14.43 -14.39
N CYS A 670 3.45 13.26 -15.04
CA CYS A 670 2.36 12.31 -15.05
C CYS A 670 2.30 11.59 -13.70
N THR A 671 1.24 11.83 -12.94
CA THR A 671 0.95 11.16 -11.67
C THR A 671 -0.44 10.53 -11.72
N ALA A 672 -0.66 9.50 -10.91
CA ALA A 672 -1.99 8.90 -10.74
C ALA A 672 -2.51 9.21 -9.34
N SER A 673 -3.79 9.55 -9.22
CA SER A 673 -4.44 9.69 -7.91
C SER A 673 -4.51 8.34 -7.18
N ILE A 674 -4.73 8.38 -5.86
CA ILE A 674 -4.66 7.20 -4.99
C ILE A 674 -5.53 6.02 -5.48
N TYR A 675 -6.70 6.31 -6.06
CA TYR A 675 -7.65 5.28 -6.53
C TYR A 675 -7.67 5.13 -8.05
N GLN A 676 -6.66 5.70 -8.76
CA GLN A 676 -6.43 5.54 -10.19
C GLN A 676 -5.09 4.86 -10.50
N LEU A 677 -4.35 4.40 -9.48
CA LEU A 677 -2.98 3.91 -9.60
C LEU A 677 -2.84 2.69 -10.52
N ASP A 678 -3.74 1.73 -10.41
CA ASP A 678 -3.75 0.49 -11.19
C ASP A 678 -5.16 0.01 -11.56
N GLY A 679 -5.24 -1.01 -12.41
CA GLY A 679 -6.50 -1.53 -12.94
C GLY A 679 -7.44 -2.13 -11.89
N LEU A 680 -6.94 -2.60 -10.74
CA LEU A 680 -7.76 -3.12 -9.65
C LEU A 680 -8.43 -1.98 -8.89
N VAL A 681 -7.67 -0.99 -8.45
CA VAL A 681 -8.24 0.13 -7.68
C VAL A 681 -9.21 0.96 -8.51
N ARG A 682 -8.95 1.12 -9.83
CA ARG A 682 -9.86 1.80 -10.77
C ARG A 682 -11.23 1.13 -10.88
N ARG A 683 -11.32 -0.17 -10.61
CA ARG A 683 -12.54 -0.98 -10.76
C ARG A 683 -13.14 -1.43 -9.43
N ALA A 684 -12.70 -0.89 -8.31
CA ALA A 684 -13.28 -1.16 -7.00
C ALA A 684 -14.42 -0.17 -6.69
N PRO A 685 -15.71 -0.58 -6.75
CA PRO A 685 -16.84 0.37 -6.68
C PRO A 685 -16.84 1.24 -5.44
N ALA A 686 -16.55 0.68 -4.27
CA ALA A 686 -16.54 1.44 -3.02
C ALA A 686 -15.44 2.50 -3.00
N LEU A 687 -14.24 2.20 -3.54
CA LEU A 687 -13.16 3.16 -3.66
C LEU A 687 -13.51 4.31 -4.60
N GLN A 688 -14.20 4.02 -5.72
CA GLN A 688 -14.61 5.05 -6.71
C GLN A 688 -15.72 5.97 -6.19
N LEU A 689 -16.39 5.62 -5.09
CA LEU A 689 -17.37 6.47 -4.43
C LEU A 689 -16.77 7.41 -3.38
N THR A 690 -15.48 7.30 -3.07
CA THR A 690 -14.80 8.18 -2.11
C THR A 690 -14.59 9.59 -2.67
N ALA A 691 -14.36 10.56 -1.79
CA ALA A 691 -14.02 11.93 -2.19
C ALA A 691 -12.73 11.95 -3.02
N ASP A 692 -11.70 11.21 -2.59
CA ASP A 692 -10.40 11.12 -3.28
C ASP A 692 -10.48 10.59 -4.73
N ALA A 693 -11.45 9.72 -5.04
CA ALA A 693 -11.64 9.22 -6.40
C ALA A 693 -12.39 10.20 -7.31
N ARG A 694 -13.24 11.04 -6.71
CA ARG A 694 -14.09 12.01 -7.44
C ARG A 694 -13.38 13.32 -7.72
N THR A 695 -12.40 13.67 -6.89
CA THR A 695 -11.65 14.92 -7.05
C THR A 695 -10.48 14.65 -8.00
N SER A 696 -10.49 15.27 -9.17
CA SER A 696 -9.32 15.30 -10.04
C SER A 696 -8.22 16.12 -9.36
N ASP A 697 -6.96 15.71 -9.48
CA ASP A 697 -5.82 16.47 -8.91
C ASP A 697 -5.77 17.93 -9.42
N MET A 698 -6.46 18.27 -10.51
CA MET A 698 -6.59 19.61 -11.07
C MET A 698 -7.62 20.49 -10.32
N GLU A 699 -8.67 19.90 -9.72
CA GLU A 699 -9.67 20.67 -8.95
C GLU A 699 -9.20 21.06 -7.55
N ILE A 700 -8.19 20.37 -7.00
CA ILE A 700 -7.58 20.73 -5.71
C ILE A 700 -6.61 21.92 -5.86
N ALA A 701 -6.20 22.23 -7.07
CA ALA A 701 -5.26 23.33 -7.38
C ALA A 701 -5.97 24.68 -7.70
N ALA A 702 -7.30 24.69 -7.82
CA ALA A 702 -8.11 25.90 -7.98
C ALA A 702 -8.71 26.35 -6.63
#